data_f01061c2d7eaeadff8a7ff1b8e5cf2c0
#
_entry.id   f01061c2d7eaeadff8a7ff1b8e5cf2c0
#
_cell.length_a   1.000
_cell.length_b   1.000
_cell.length_c   1.000
_cell.angle_alpha   90.00
_cell.angle_beta   90.00
_cell.angle_gamma   90.00
#
_symmetry.space_group_name_H-M   'P 1'
#
loop_
_entity.id
_entity.type
_entity.pdbx_description
1 polymer ?
#
loop_
_entity_poly.entity_id
_entity_poly.type
_entity_poly.pdbx_seq_one_letter_code
_entity_poly.pdbx_strand_id
1 'polypeptide(L)'
;MQNRFKIESPYSPAGDQPQAIKELCEGIERGDKNQVLLGVTGSGKTFTMAKVIEQCQRPALIMAPNKILAAQLYSEMKEFFPNNKVEYFVSYYDYYQPEAYVPKTDTYIEKDSAINEQIDRMRNSATRSILESNDVIIIASVSCIYGLGDVESYSSMTIPLQVGDEIEPKEIYRKLTELQYERNQQNFVRSTFRVQGDTLDIFPAHYEDRAWRISFFGDEIESIHEFDSLTGKKTADLKEIVVYPANHYVTPRPALSQAMVHIKEELNERLEEFKSQNKFLEAQRIEQRTRFDLEMLDTTGHCKGIENYSRYLTGRPAGAPPPTLFEYLPPNALIFIDESHISVPQIGGMYRGDYNRKHTLSEYGFRLPSCVDNRPLKFDEWNQMRGQTIFVSATPGDWELEQSRGVFTEQIIRPTGLADPICLVRPVENQIDDLMEECRKVIAKGERVLVTTLTKKMAEDLTEYLNDNGIKVRYLHSDIDTLERIEIIRDLRLGVFDVLVGINLLREGLDIPECSLVAILDADKEGFLRSNRSLIQTIGRAARNAEGKVILYADKITGSIKQALDETNRRREKQLKFNAEHGIIPKTIKKSISSTLKEMTETDFNKDDTPNPEEIKNIDKKLREYNKKMREAAQNLEFEEAVIYRDKIKELEQLAMKFS
;
A
#
# COMPACT_ATOMS: atom_id res chain seq x y z
N MET A 1 11.84 30.19 8.15
CA MET A 1 11.68 30.37 6.67
C MET A 1 10.95 29.15 6.17
N GLN A 2 9.82 29.31 5.48
CA GLN A 2 9.14 28.17 4.86
C GLN A 2 10.08 27.58 3.82
N ASN A 3 10.43 26.30 3.94
CA ASN A 3 11.15 25.61 2.91
C ASN A 3 10.27 25.58 1.65
N ARG A 4 10.85 25.94 0.51
CA ARG A 4 10.15 25.87 -0.78
C ARG A 4 10.41 24.53 -1.42
N PHE A 5 9.44 23.98 -2.11
CA PHE A 5 9.66 22.84 -2.99
C PHE A 5 10.67 23.20 -4.08
N LYS A 6 11.76 22.45 -4.15
CA LYS A 6 12.81 22.63 -5.15
C LYS A 6 13.26 21.27 -5.65
N ILE A 7 13.11 21.07 -6.96
CA ILE A 7 13.55 19.83 -7.60
C ILE A 7 15.07 19.89 -7.83
N GLU A 8 15.73 18.81 -7.45
CA GLU A 8 17.13 18.52 -7.83
C GLU A 8 17.12 17.35 -8.81
N SER A 9 17.29 17.65 -10.10
CA SER A 9 17.23 16.63 -11.15
C SER A 9 18.13 17.05 -12.33
N PRO A 10 18.84 16.09 -12.95
CA PRO A 10 19.58 16.35 -14.18
C PRO A 10 18.65 16.54 -15.40
N TYR A 11 17.35 16.27 -15.24
CA TYR A 11 16.37 16.32 -16.33
C TYR A 11 15.69 17.69 -16.39
N SER A 12 15.43 18.14 -17.62
CA SER A 12 14.55 19.28 -17.92
C SER A 12 13.28 18.79 -18.61
N PRO A 13 12.16 19.52 -18.49
CA PRO A 13 10.92 19.17 -19.19
C PRO A 13 11.13 19.06 -20.70
N ALA A 14 10.68 17.96 -21.29
CA ALA A 14 10.87 17.67 -22.73
C ALA A 14 9.58 17.06 -23.33
N GLY A 15 9.49 17.04 -24.65
CA GLY A 15 8.31 16.55 -25.37
C GLY A 15 7.06 17.37 -25.06
N ASP A 16 5.99 16.72 -24.66
CA ASP A 16 4.72 17.35 -24.25
C ASP A 16 4.74 17.90 -22.81
N GLN A 17 5.78 17.59 -22.00
CA GLN A 17 5.83 17.96 -20.58
C GLN A 17 5.72 19.48 -20.32
N PRO A 18 6.44 20.37 -21.04
CA PRO A 18 6.34 21.80 -20.80
C PRO A 18 4.89 22.33 -20.93
N GLN A 19 4.20 21.89 -21.98
CA GLN A 19 2.82 22.26 -22.23
C GLN A 19 1.89 21.68 -21.18
N ALA A 20 2.05 20.38 -20.84
CA ALA A 20 1.25 19.71 -19.82
C ALA A 20 1.39 20.38 -18.45
N ILE A 21 2.61 20.70 -18.02
CA ILE A 21 2.87 21.41 -16.75
C ILE A 21 2.15 22.76 -16.75
N LYS A 22 2.29 23.53 -17.84
CA LYS A 22 1.66 24.84 -17.97
C LYS A 22 0.13 24.75 -17.85
N GLU A 23 -0.51 23.86 -18.62
CA GLU A 23 -1.97 23.68 -18.63
C GLU A 23 -2.50 23.28 -17.25
N LEU A 24 -1.82 22.34 -16.57
CA LEU A 24 -2.22 21.89 -15.24
C LEU A 24 -2.06 23.00 -14.20
N CYS A 25 -0.97 23.77 -14.23
CA CYS A 25 -0.79 24.89 -13.30
C CYS A 25 -1.82 26.01 -13.54
N GLU A 26 -2.09 26.37 -14.79
CA GLU A 26 -3.14 27.32 -15.13
C GLU A 26 -4.53 26.85 -14.66
N GLY A 27 -4.82 25.55 -14.76
CA GLY A 27 -6.04 24.95 -14.24
C GLY A 27 -6.13 25.04 -12.72
N ILE A 28 -5.03 24.82 -12.01
CA ILE A 28 -4.95 24.98 -10.55
C ILE A 28 -5.21 26.44 -10.16
N GLU A 29 -4.59 27.40 -10.87
CA GLU A 29 -4.77 28.84 -10.63
C GLU A 29 -6.20 29.31 -10.90
N ARG A 30 -6.87 28.76 -11.92
CA ARG A 30 -8.30 29.01 -12.19
C ARG A 30 -9.23 28.44 -11.13
N GLY A 31 -8.75 27.55 -10.28
CA GLY A 31 -9.56 26.86 -9.28
C GLY A 31 -10.29 25.61 -9.81
N ASP A 32 -9.83 25.04 -10.93
CA ASP A 32 -10.41 23.81 -11.50
C ASP A 32 -10.31 22.67 -10.47
N LYS A 33 -11.46 22.14 -10.03
CA LYS A 33 -11.50 21.07 -9.03
C LYS A 33 -10.95 19.75 -9.60
N ASN A 34 -11.19 19.49 -10.88
CA ASN A 34 -10.88 18.23 -11.54
C ASN A 34 -10.12 18.50 -12.83
N GLN A 35 -8.94 17.90 -12.95
CA GLN A 35 -8.15 17.91 -14.16
C GLN A 35 -7.70 16.48 -14.49
N VAL A 36 -7.51 16.17 -15.76
CA VAL A 36 -7.06 14.86 -16.24
C VAL A 36 -5.76 15.03 -17.01
N LEU A 37 -4.72 14.30 -16.59
CA LEU A 37 -3.48 14.12 -17.33
C LEU A 37 -3.49 12.76 -18.04
N LEU A 38 -3.74 12.76 -19.33
CA LEU A 38 -3.60 11.58 -20.17
C LEU A 38 -2.13 11.42 -20.53
N GLY A 39 -1.40 10.63 -19.75
CA GLY A 39 0.03 10.43 -19.93
C GLY A 39 0.37 8.97 -20.23
N VAL A 40 0.97 8.72 -21.42
CA VAL A 40 1.36 7.35 -21.78
C VAL A 40 2.46 6.81 -20.88
N THR A 41 2.61 5.50 -20.83
CA THR A 41 3.71 4.85 -20.11
C THR A 41 5.06 5.32 -20.66
N GLY A 42 5.97 5.74 -19.79
CA GLY A 42 7.29 6.22 -20.17
C GLY A 42 7.36 7.68 -20.65
N SER A 43 6.26 8.45 -20.61
CA SER A 43 6.27 9.87 -20.95
C SER A 43 6.81 10.77 -19.82
N GLY A 44 7.09 10.21 -18.63
CA GLY A 44 7.60 10.96 -17.48
C GLY A 44 6.51 11.65 -16.66
N LYS A 45 5.35 11.01 -16.49
CA LYS A 45 4.23 11.51 -15.66
C LYS A 45 4.66 11.94 -14.26
N THR A 46 5.51 11.13 -13.59
CA THR A 46 6.02 11.42 -12.25
C THR A 46 6.78 12.74 -12.21
N PHE A 47 7.63 12.98 -13.21
CA PHE A 47 8.37 14.24 -13.33
C PHE A 47 7.44 15.44 -13.59
N THR A 48 6.39 15.25 -14.39
CA THR A 48 5.36 16.28 -14.60
C THR A 48 4.64 16.62 -13.30
N MET A 49 4.21 15.61 -12.51
CA MET A 49 3.62 15.83 -11.19
C MET A 49 4.57 16.60 -10.26
N ALA A 50 5.84 16.20 -10.22
CA ALA A 50 6.86 16.88 -9.41
C ALA A 50 7.01 18.36 -9.84
N LYS A 51 7.05 18.65 -11.15
CA LYS A 51 7.14 20.01 -11.68
C LYS A 51 5.90 20.86 -11.37
N VAL A 52 4.71 20.28 -11.39
CA VAL A 52 3.48 20.97 -10.96
C VAL A 52 3.56 21.32 -9.48
N ILE A 53 4.00 20.39 -8.61
CA ILE A 53 4.19 20.65 -7.17
C ILE A 53 5.21 21.76 -6.95
N GLU A 54 6.36 21.71 -7.66
CA GLU A 54 7.39 22.76 -7.58
C GLU A 54 6.86 24.14 -8.00
N GLN A 55 6.06 24.23 -9.06
CA GLN A 55 5.53 25.52 -9.54
C GLN A 55 4.41 26.05 -8.63
N CYS A 56 3.53 25.19 -8.18
CA CYS A 56 2.39 25.60 -7.36
C CYS A 56 2.75 25.84 -5.88
N GLN A 57 3.88 25.30 -5.39
CA GLN A 57 4.36 25.49 -4.02
C GLN A 57 3.30 25.11 -2.94
N ARG A 58 2.59 24.02 -3.16
CA ARG A 58 1.50 23.54 -2.27
C ARG A 58 1.78 22.13 -1.80
N PRO A 59 1.44 21.77 -0.56
CA PRO A 59 1.49 20.38 -0.09
C PRO A 59 0.74 19.45 -1.05
N ALA A 60 1.19 18.22 -1.16
CA ALA A 60 0.59 17.28 -2.09
C ALA A 60 0.35 15.90 -1.48
N LEU A 61 -0.78 15.29 -1.87
CA LEU A 61 -1.06 13.86 -1.67
C LEU A 61 -1.06 13.18 -3.04
N ILE A 62 -0.24 12.16 -3.21
CA ILE A 62 -0.21 11.32 -4.41
C ILE A 62 -0.73 9.94 -4.03
N MET A 63 -1.88 9.56 -4.59
CA MET A 63 -2.48 8.25 -4.36
C MET A 63 -2.08 7.28 -5.46
N ALA A 64 -1.59 6.10 -5.06
CA ALA A 64 -1.26 5.00 -5.96
C ALA A 64 -2.18 3.79 -5.70
N PRO A 65 -2.45 2.94 -6.71
CA PRO A 65 -3.39 1.83 -6.59
C PRO A 65 -2.90 0.68 -5.70
N ASN A 66 -1.60 0.57 -5.46
CA ASN A 66 -1.02 -0.49 -4.63
C ASN A 66 0.30 -0.05 -3.96
N LYS A 67 0.78 -0.86 -3.00
CA LYS A 67 2.02 -0.58 -2.23
C LYS A 67 3.26 -0.50 -3.12
N ILE A 68 3.37 -1.32 -4.17
CA ILE A 68 4.56 -1.38 -5.05
C ILE A 68 4.72 -0.08 -5.83
N LEU A 69 3.63 0.39 -6.46
CA LEU A 69 3.64 1.67 -7.17
C LEU A 69 3.82 2.85 -6.22
N ALA A 70 3.20 2.79 -5.03
CA ALA A 70 3.43 3.80 -4.01
C ALA A 70 4.90 3.86 -3.59
N ALA A 71 5.57 2.73 -3.40
CA ALA A 71 6.99 2.67 -3.07
C ALA A 71 7.88 3.22 -4.19
N GLN A 72 7.55 2.91 -5.44
CA GLN A 72 8.26 3.45 -6.60
C GLN A 72 8.11 4.98 -6.67
N LEU A 73 6.88 5.51 -6.55
CA LEU A 73 6.62 6.95 -6.54
C LEU A 73 7.31 7.65 -5.37
N TYR A 74 7.34 7.02 -4.20
CA TYR A 74 8.04 7.54 -3.03
C TYR A 74 9.54 7.70 -3.31
N SER A 75 10.17 6.67 -3.86
CA SER A 75 11.59 6.72 -4.21
C SER A 75 11.88 7.81 -5.25
N GLU A 76 11.09 7.87 -6.34
CA GLU A 76 11.25 8.87 -7.39
C GLU A 76 11.05 10.30 -6.85
N MET A 77 10.01 10.53 -6.03
CA MET A 77 9.75 11.84 -5.43
C MET A 77 10.82 12.24 -4.42
N LYS A 78 11.38 11.30 -3.67
CA LYS A 78 12.48 11.56 -2.73
C LYS A 78 13.78 11.92 -3.45
N GLU A 79 14.03 11.34 -4.64
CA GLU A 79 15.13 11.74 -5.50
C GLU A 79 14.94 13.14 -6.07
N PHE A 80 13.70 13.51 -6.46
CA PHE A 80 13.40 14.85 -6.97
C PHE A 80 13.42 15.93 -5.90
N PHE A 81 13.03 15.61 -4.68
CA PHE A 81 12.89 16.55 -3.56
C PHE A 81 13.74 16.13 -2.34
N PRO A 82 15.08 16.06 -2.46
CA PRO A 82 15.94 15.56 -1.39
C PRO A 82 15.92 16.44 -0.13
N ASN A 83 15.57 17.71 -0.27
CA ASN A 83 15.55 18.70 0.82
C ASN A 83 14.15 19.01 1.37
N ASN A 84 13.10 18.37 0.83
CA ASN A 84 11.72 18.51 1.29
C ASN A 84 11.24 17.23 1.96
N LYS A 85 10.13 17.32 2.67
CA LYS A 85 9.53 16.17 3.34
C LYS A 85 8.74 15.33 2.34
N VAL A 86 9.25 14.17 1.99
CA VAL A 86 8.55 13.16 1.20
C VAL A 86 8.24 11.99 2.09
N GLU A 87 6.96 11.68 2.27
CA GLU A 87 6.45 10.75 3.25
C GLU A 87 5.66 9.60 2.60
N TYR A 88 5.62 8.45 3.29
CA TYR A 88 4.99 7.24 2.80
C TYR A 88 3.85 6.79 3.70
N PHE A 89 2.65 6.65 3.14
CA PHE A 89 1.45 6.33 3.90
C PHE A 89 0.63 5.22 3.24
N VAL A 90 0.96 3.97 3.52
CA VAL A 90 0.25 2.80 3.01
C VAL A 90 -0.28 1.93 4.16
N SER A 91 -0.95 0.82 3.87
CA SER A 91 -1.33 -0.14 4.90
C SER A 91 -0.09 -0.72 5.58
N TYR A 92 -0.04 -0.64 6.91
CA TYR A 92 1.07 -1.15 7.72
C TYR A 92 0.98 -2.66 8.02
N TYR A 93 0.00 -3.35 7.46
CA TYR A 93 -0.12 -4.80 7.59
C TYR A 93 0.66 -5.51 6.48
N ASP A 94 1.57 -6.41 6.85
CA ASP A 94 2.19 -7.37 5.93
C ASP A 94 1.22 -8.50 5.64
N TYR A 95 0.57 -8.98 6.69
CA TYR A 95 -0.56 -9.91 6.63
C TYR A 95 -1.76 -9.32 7.35
N TYR A 96 -2.95 -9.45 6.75
CA TYR A 96 -4.19 -8.98 7.36
C TYR A 96 -5.35 -9.91 7.06
N GLN A 97 -5.81 -10.62 8.09
CA GLN A 97 -7.07 -11.35 8.09
C GLN A 97 -8.08 -10.56 8.91
N PRO A 98 -9.08 -9.94 8.29
CA PRO A 98 -10.10 -9.20 9.03
C PRO A 98 -10.95 -10.13 9.87
N GLU A 99 -11.36 -9.66 11.05
CA GLU A 99 -12.37 -10.32 11.86
C GLU A 99 -13.65 -10.54 11.05
N ALA A 100 -14.16 -11.75 11.01
CA ALA A 100 -15.36 -12.09 10.26
C ALA A 100 -16.15 -13.22 10.93
N TYR A 101 -17.42 -13.32 10.60
CA TYR A 101 -18.26 -14.44 10.99
C TYR A 101 -19.03 -14.98 9.79
N VAL A 102 -19.02 -16.31 9.64
CA VAL A 102 -19.74 -17.03 8.58
C VAL A 102 -20.91 -17.78 9.17
N PRO A 103 -22.14 -17.22 9.11
CA PRO A 103 -23.32 -17.81 9.78
C PRO A 103 -23.66 -19.23 9.31
N LYS A 104 -23.39 -19.53 8.02
CA LYS A 104 -23.72 -20.84 7.44
C LYS A 104 -22.94 -22.00 8.07
N THR A 105 -21.73 -21.75 8.53
CA THR A 105 -20.82 -22.76 9.11
C THR A 105 -20.58 -22.53 10.59
N ASP A 106 -21.23 -21.52 11.20
CA ASP A 106 -20.98 -21.05 12.58
C ASP A 106 -19.48 -20.86 12.86
N THR A 107 -18.78 -20.27 11.89
CA THR A 107 -17.33 -20.10 11.96
C THR A 107 -16.98 -18.65 12.24
N TYR A 108 -16.38 -18.41 13.41
CA TYR A 108 -15.78 -17.11 13.74
C TYR A 108 -14.31 -17.10 13.33
N ILE A 109 -13.94 -16.10 12.56
CA ILE A 109 -12.58 -15.84 12.13
C ILE A 109 -12.05 -14.67 12.96
N GLU A 110 -11.09 -14.94 13.83
CA GLU A 110 -10.47 -13.89 14.62
C GLU A 110 -9.60 -12.98 13.72
N LYS A 111 -9.53 -11.69 14.09
CA LYS A 111 -8.58 -10.77 13.44
C LYS A 111 -7.16 -11.25 13.68
N ASP A 112 -6.47 -11.56 12.60
CA ASP A 112 -5.04 -11.87 12.60
C ASP A 112 -4.29 -10.88 11.72
N SER A 113 -3.17 -10.36 12.20
CA SER A 113 -2.41 -9.36 11.46
C SER A 113 -0.96 -9.30 11.92
N ALA A 114 -0.06 -9.21 10.96
CA ALA A 114 1.33 -8.85 11.18
C ALA A 114 1.52 -7.38 10.82
N ILE A 115 2.05 -6.60 11.76
CA ILE A 115 2.32 -5.17 11.57
C ILE A 115 3.77 -5.02 11.12
N ASN A 116 3.96 -4.28 10.03
CA ASN A 116 5.27 -3.83 9.59
C ASN A 116 5.66 -2.57 10.36
N GLU A 117 6.61 -2.72 11.27
CA GLU A 117 7.09 -1.64 12.14
C GLU A 117 7.67 -0.46 11.38
N GLN A 118 8.32 -0.71 10.24
CA GLN A 118 8.89 0.34 9.42
C GLN A 118 7.79 1.17 8.75
N ILE A 119 6.77 0.52 8.18
CA ILE A 119 5.64 1.21 7.57
C ILE A 119 4.83 1.97 8.63
N ASP A 120 4.65 1.40 9.82
CA ASP A 120 3.99 2.09 10.92
C ASP A 120 4.75 3.36 11.35
N ARG A 121 6.09 3.28 11.45
CA ARG A 121 6.96 4.44 11.67
C ARG A 121 6.77 5.51 10.58
N MET A 122 6.76 5.10 9.31
CA MET A 122 6.60 6.03 8.19
C MET A 122 5.22 6.71 8.21
N ARG A 123 4.17 6.02 8.64
CA ARG A 123 2.83 6.62 8.83
C ARG A 123 2.83 7.67 9.94
N ASN A 124 3.49 7.39 11.07
CA ASN A 124 3.65 8.36 12.15
C ASN A 124 4.50 9.57 11.70
N SER A 125 5.53 9.35 10.88
CA SER A 125 6.30 10.42 10.26
C SER A 125 5.43 11.28 9.33
N ALA A 126 4.58 10.68 8.49
CA ALA A 126 3.73 11.39 7.55
C ALA A 126 2.72 12.32 8.25
N THR A 127 2.02 11.82 9.27
CA THR A 127 1.04 12.63 10.03
C THR A 127 1.71 13.77 10.80
N ARG A 128 2.87 13.51 11.41
CA ARG A 128 3.67 14.56 12.04
C ARG A 128 4.11 15.61 11.03
N SER A 129 4.70 15.19 9.90
CA SER A 129 5.25 16.10 8.89
C SER A 129 4.19 17.05 8.35
N ILE A 130 2.95 16.57 8.08
CA ILE A 130 1.87 17.40 7.55
C ILE A 130 1.34 18.41 8.58
N LEU A 131 1.45 18.11 9.88
CA LEU A 131 1.08 19.03 10.94
C LEU A 131 2.15 20.10 11.22
N GLU A 132 3.44 19.77 11.00
CA GLU A 132 4.57 20.68 11.27
C GLU A 132 4.97 21.55 10.09
N SER A 133 4.69 21.14 8.85
CA SER A 133 5.31 21.73 7.66
C SER A 133 4.36 21.84 6.49
N ASN A 134 4.58 22.84 5.64
CA ASN A 134 3.82 23.04 4.40
C ASN A 134 4.55 22.51 3.14
N ASP A 135 5.79 22.05 3.29
CA ASP A 135 6.59 21.47 2.19
C ASP A 135 6.61 19.94 2.23
N VAL A 136 5.41 19.35 2.30
CA VAL A 136 5.22 17.89 2.46
C VAL A 136 4.55 17.31 1.22
N ILE A 137 5.11 16.19 0.75
CA ILE A 137 4.53 15.32 -0.28
C ILE A 137 4.26 13.96 0.37
N ILE A 138 3.00 13.55 0.42
CA ILE A 138 2.61 12.23 0.95
C ILE A 138 2.29 11.30 -0.21
N ILE A 139 2.96 10.16 -0.26
CA ILE A 139 2.63 9.08 -1.19
C ILE A 139 1.80 8.04 -0.45
N ALA A 140 0.57 7.82 -0.89
CA ALA A 140 -0.37 6.93 -0.22
C ALA A 140 -0.97 5.87 -1.14
N SER A 141 -1.42 4.77 -0.54
CA SER A 141 -2.34 3.83 -1.21
C SER A 141 -3.78 4.14 -0.82
N VAL A 142 -4.74 3.37 -1.33
CA VAL A 142 -6.16 3.50 -0.96
C VAL A 142 -6.41 3.39 0.55
N SER A 143 -5.45 2.89 1.33
CA SER A 143 -5.53 2.85 2.80
C SER A 143 -5.73 4.22 3.46
N CYS A 144 -5.44 5.32 2.76
CA CYS A 144 -5.63 6.68 3.25
C CYS A 144 -7.12 7.09 3.43
N ILE A 145 -8.07 6.33 2.86
CA ILE A 145 -9.51 6.55 3.07
C ILE A 145 -10.07 5.80 4.28
N TYR A 146 -9.24 4.99 4.97
CA TYR A 146 -9.63 4.28 6.19
C TYR A 146 -9.41 5.14 7.43
N GLY A 147 -10.08 4.73 8.51
CA GLY A 147 -10.01 5.41 9.78
C GLY A 147 -8.58 5.58 10.31
N LEU A 148 -8.31 6.78 10.76
CA LEU A 148 -7.13 7.21 11.47
C LEU A 148 -7.61 7.87 12.78
N GLY A 149 -6.72 8.17 13.71
CA GLY A 149 -7.08 8.92 14.91
C GLY A 149 -7.59 10.33 14.59
N ASP A 150 -8.32 10.92 15.53
CA ASP A 150 -8.84 12.28 15.39
C ASP A 150 -7.69 13.31 15.35
N VAL A 151 -7.73 14.20 14.35
CA VAL A 151 -6.66 15.19 14.11
C VAL A 151 -6.50 16.13 15.29
N GLU A 152 -7.61 16.62 15.85
CA GLU A 152 -7.58 17.55 16.99
C GLU A 152 -7.01 16.89 18.24
N SER A 153 -7.44 15.67 18.54
CA SER A 153 -6.90 14.87 19.63
C SER A 153 -5.40 14.58 19.43
N TYR A 154 -5.01 14.14 18.23
CA TYR A 154 -3.61 13.82 17.92
C TYR A 154 -2.69 15.04 18.00
N SER A 155 -3.12 16.20 17.49
CA SER A 155 -2.32 17.43 17.50
C SER A 155 -2.29 18.11 18.87
N SER A 156 -3.36 18.03 19.66
CA SER A 156 -3.42 18.63 21.00
C SER A 156 -2.69 17.79 22.06
N MET A 157 -2.63 16.47 21.87
CA MET A 157 -1.91 15.55 22.77
C MET A 157 -0.42 15.49 22.40
N THR A 158 0.26 16.62 22.38
CA THR A 158 1.72 16.72 22.19
C THR A 158 2.39 17.25 23.45
N ILE A 159 3.67 16.91 23.64
CA ILE A 159 4.46 17.44 24.76
C ILE A 159 5.58 18.29 24.16
N PRO A 160 5.44 19.63 24.12
CA PRO A 160 6.54 20.53 23.81
C PRO A 160 7.47 20.59 25.02
N LEU A 161 8.78 20.48 24.80
CA LEU A 161 9.82 20.58 25.82
C LEU A 161 10.94 21.46 25.28
N GLN A 162 11.37 22.41 26.10
CA GLN A 162 12.42 23.36 25.75
C GLN A 162 13.47 23.40 26.88
N VAL A 163 14.72 23.66 26.53
CA VAL A 163 15.80 23.88 27.49
C VAL A 163 15.48 25.11 28.34
N GLY A 164 15.52 24.96 29.66
CA GLY A 164 15.15 25.97 30.64
C GLY A 164 13.70 25.89 31.13
N ASP A 165 12.88 24.95 30.62
CA ASP A 165 11.55 24.73 31.16
C ASP A 165 11.60 24.16 32.58
N GLU A 166 10.79 24.70 33.48
CA GLU A 166 10.58 24.18 34.83
C GLU A 166 9.38 23.23 34.84
N ILE A 167 9.63 21.94 34.78
CA ILE A 167 8.58 20.89 34.73
C ILE A 167 9.03 19.69 35.58
N GLU A 168 8.20 19.29 36.56
CA GLU A 168 8.49 18.08 37.35
C GLU A 168 8.63 16.85 36.42
N PRO A 169 9.75 16.09 36.43
CA PRO A 169 9.98 14.95 35.56
C PRO A 169 8.85 13.92 35.59
N LYS A 170 8.22 13.71 36.76
CA LYS A 170 7.08 12.78 36.88
C LYS A 170 5.85 13.20 36.07
N GLU A 171 5.63 14.49 35.89
CA GLU A 171 4.55 14.99 35.05
C GLU A 171 4.78 14.60 33.56
N ILE A 172 6.04 14.71 33.12
CA ILE A 172 6.40 14.29 31.76
C ILE A 172 6.21 12.78 31.60
N TYR A 173 6.60 11.97 32.60
CA TYR A 173 6.40 10.51 32.53
C TYR A 173 4.90 10.13 32.43
N ARG A 174 4.04 10.82 33.18
CA ARG A 174 2.59 10.62 33.09
C ARG A 174 2.06 10.99 31.71
N LYS A 175 2.46 12.17 31.19
CA LYS A 175 2.07 12.61 29.85
C LYS A 175 2.55 11.63 28.76
N LEU A 176 3.78 11.09 28.85
CA LEU A 176 4.28 10.08 27.92
C LEU A 176 3.42 8.81 27.94
N THR A 177 2.97 8.36 29.10
CA THR A 177 2.06 7.22 29.21
C THR A 177 0.69 7.52 28.59
N GLU A 178 0.18 8.75 28.76
CA GLU A 178 -1.06 9.21 28.10
C GLU A 178 -0.92 9.26 26.57
N LEU A 179 0.29 9.53 26.05
CA LEU A 179 0.65 9.46 24.63
C LEU A 179 0.93 8.03 24.14
N GLN A 180 0.65 7.00 24.94
CA GLN A 180 0.86 5.57 24.63
C GLN A 180 2.34 5.16 24.50
N TYR A 181 3.28 5.89 25.11
CA TYR A 181 4.67 5.44 25.25
C TYR A 181 4.78 4.45 26.41
N GLU A 182 5.52 3.37 26.19
CA GLU A 182 5.81 2.39 27.23
C GLU A 182 7.08 2.72 27.99
N ARG A 183 7.04 2.61 29.33
CA ARG A 183 8.25 2.71 30.13
C ARG A 183 8.99 1.39 30.08
N ASN A 184 10.15 1.36 29.45
CA ASN A 184 10.97 0.16 29.35
C ASN A 184 12.44 0.47 29.61
N GLN A 185 13.00 -0.14 30.66
CA GLN A 185 14.41 0.09 31.09
C GLN A 185 15.38 -0.84 30.36
N GLN A 186 14.93 -2.01 29.92
CA GLN A 186 15.79 -3.06 29.35
C GLN A 186 15.81 -3.03 27.84
N ASN A 187 14.62 -2.89 27.23
CA ASN A 187 14.45 -2.86 25.79
C ASN A 187 14.05 -1.47 25.32
N PHE A 188 15.04 -0.68 24.89
CA PHE A 188 14.82 0.69 24.42
C PHE A 188 14.60 0.69 22.91
N VAL A 189 13.35 0.64 22.53
CA VAL A 189 12.88 0.59 21.15
C VAL A 189 11.93 1.74 20.85
N ARG A 190 11.51 1.88 19.63
CA ARG A 190 10.55 2.89 19.19
C ARG A 190 9.29 2.90 20.09
N SER A 191 8.77 4.08 20.35
CA SER A 191 7.61 4.31 21.23
C SER A 191 7.82 3.90 22.70
N THR A 192 9.08 3.85 23.17
CA THR A 192 9.40 3.63 24.58
C THR A 192 10.15 4.82 25.18
N PHE A 193 10.12 4.91 26.49
CA PHE A 193 10.98 5.82 27.25
C PHE A 193 11.63 5.10 28.44
N ARG A 194 12.78 5.60 28.87
CA ARG A 194 13.47 5.10 30.04
C ARG A 194 14.01 6.26 30.88
N VAL A 195 14.14 6.02 32.19
CA VAL A 195 14.60 7.01 33.16
C VAL A 195 15.84 6.47 33.84
N GLN A 196 16.94 7.22 33.81
CA GLN A 196 18.21 6.85 34.43
C GLN A 196 18.76 8.04 35.25
N GLY A 197 18.58 8.00 36.57
CA GLY A 197 18.94 9.15 37.41
C GLY A 197 18.16 10.40 37.02
N ASP A 198 18.87 11.47 36.73
CA ASP A 198 18.30 12.75 36.32
C ASP A 198 18.16 12.88 34.79
N THR A 199 18.12 11.74 34.06
CA THR A 199 17.96 11.73 32.61
C THR A 199 16.72 10.95 32.19
N LEU A 200 16.04 11.47 31.17
CA LEU A 200 14.93 10.85 30.47
C LEU A 200 15.31 10.63 29.01
N ASP A 201 15.36 9.38 28.59
CA ASP A 201 15.51 9.03 27.19
C ASP A 201 14.14 8.70 26.58
N ILE A 202 13.83 9.29 25.43
CA ILE A 202 12.59 9.06 24.66
C ILE A 202 12.96 8.58 23.28
N PHE A 203 12.40 7.45 22.85
CA PHE A 203 12.51 6.98 21.46
C PHE A 203 11.22 7.30 20.71
N PRO A 204 11.21 8.38 19.88
CA PRO A 204 10.00 8.83 19.19
C PRO A 204 9.42 7.78 18.24
N ALA A 205 8.09 7.77 18.08
CA ALA A 205 7.39 6.82 17.21
C ALA A 205 7.75 6.95 15.71
N HIS A 206 8.23 8.10 15.28
CA HIS A 206 8.56 8.43 13.89
C HIS A 206 10.05 8.33 13.54
N TYR A 207 10.92 8.07 14.52
CA TYR A 207 12.35 7.90 14.30
C TYR A 207 12.73 6.42 14.08
N GLU A 208 13.80 6.18 13.34
CA GLU A 208 14.32 4.85 13.03
C GLU A 208 15.46 4.45 13.97
N ASP A 209 16.45 5.31 14.08
CA ASP A 209 17.73 5.05 14.73
C ASP A 209 18.12 6.10 15.79
N ARG A 210 17.27 7.10 16.00
CA ARG A 210 17.56 8.22 16.86
C ARG A 210 16.60 8.33 18.02
N ALA A 211 17.11 8.83 19.13
CA ALA A 211 16.34 9.10 20.33
C ALA A 211 16.75 10.43 20.94
N TRP A 212 15.92 10.92 21.83
CA TRP A 212 16.19 12.14 22.57
C TRP A 212 16.58 11.82 24.01
N ARG A 213 17.60 12.50 24.50
CA ARG A 213 17.97 12.52 25.93
C ARG A 213 17.75 13.88 26.50
N ILE A 214 16.98 13.95 27.57
CA ILE A 214 16.65 15.14 28.34
C ILE A 214 17.32 15.01 29.69
N SER A 215 18.21 15.95 30.04
CA SER A 215 18.88 16.01 31.35
C SER A 215 18.21 17.06 32.19
N PHE A 216 18.00 16.75 33.47
CA PHE A 216 17.34 17.62 34.42
C PHE A 216 18.32 18.07 35.51
N PHE A 217 18.17 19.29 35.96
CA PHE A 217 18.72 19.77 37.21
C PHE A 217 17.58 20.14 38.16
N GLY A 218 17.20 19.20 39.02
CA GLY A 218 15.95 19.29 39.77
C GLY A 218 14.73 19.17 38.83
N ASP A 219 13.93 20.23 38.76
CA ASP A 219 12.76 20.32 37.90
C ASP A 219 13.01 21.14 36.63
N GLU A 220 14.25 21.64 36.43
CA GLU A 220 14.64 22.39 35.24
C GLU A 220 15.25 21.48 34.17
N ILE A 221 14.85 21.64 32.91
CA ILE A 221 15.47 20.98 31.77
C ILE A 221 16.79 21.67 31.44
N GLU A 222 17.91 21.05 31.83
CA GLU A 222 19.25 21.57 31.60
C GLU A 222 19.70 21.46 30.15
N SER A 223 19.43 20.32 29.53
CA SER A 223 19.81 20.07 28.12
C SER A 223 18.95 19.04 27.46
N ILE A 224 18.82 19.20 26.15
CA ILE A 224 18.17 18.22 25.25
C ILE A 224 19.14 17.89 24.13
N HIS A 225 19.42 16.61 23.90
CA HIS A 225 20.23 16.20 22.75
C HIS A 225 19.69 14.96 22.07
N GLU A 226 19.95 14.90 20.78
CA GLU A 226 19.67 13.73 19.95
C GLU A 226 20.87 12.77 20.02
N PHE A 227 20.60 11.47 20.05
CA PHE A 227 21.63 10.44 20.03
C PHE A 227 21.19 9.24 19.22
N ASP A 228 22.16 8.52 18.69
CA ASP A 228 21.96 7.25 18.01
C ASP A 228 21.56 6.18 19.03
N SER A 229 20.41 5.53 18.82
CA SER A 229 19.81 4.60 19.78
C SER A 229 20.63 3.33 20.01
N LEU A 230 21.43 2.90 19.02
CA LEU A 230 22.27 1.71 19.08
C LEU A 230 23.61 1.97 19.77
N THR A 231 24.28 3.06 19.36
CA THR A 231 25.64 3.37 19.83
C THR A 231 25.68 4.28 21.04
N GLY A 232 24.58 4.97 21.36
CA GLY A 232 24.49 5.99 22.39
C GLY A 232 25.25 7.29 22.07
N LYS A 233 25.80 7.43 20.86
CA LYS A 233 26.54 8.62 20.45
C LYS A 233 25.61 9.79 20.23
N LYS A 234 25.94 10.93 20.84
CA LYS A 234 25.27 12.20 20.59
C LYS A 234 25.44 12.62 19.12
N THR A 235 24.34 12.97 18.49
CA THR A 235 24.29 13.42 17.08
C THR A 235 24.04 14.91 16.96
N ALA A 236 23.23 15.50 17.84
CA ALA A 236 22.94 16.94 17.83
C ALA A 236 22.56 17.47 19.22
N ASP A 237 22.77 18.79 19.45
CA ASP A 237 22.16 19.54 20.55
C ASP A 237 20.86 20.17 20.04
N LEU A 238 19.79 20.01 20.80
CA LEU A 238 18.48 20.55 20.48
C LEU A 238 18.08 21.59 21.51
N LYS A 239 17.44 22.66 21.10
CA LYS A 239 16.90 23.67 22.01
C LYS A 239 15.49 23.32 22.45
N GLU A 240 14.74 22.70 21.59
CA GLU A 240 13.34 22.30 21.78
C GLU A 240 13.02 21.02 21.04
N ILE A 241 12.07 20.27 21.54
CA ILE A 241 11.47 19.11 20.89
C ILE A 241 9.96 19.11 21.12
N VAL A 242 9.23 18.43 20.22
CA VAL A 242 7.81 18.14 20.41
C VAL A 242 7.61 16.65 20.34
N VAL A 243 7.13 16.05 21.43
CA VAL A 243 6.82 14.62 21.46
C VAL A 243 5.40 14.41 20.99
N TYR A 244 5.24 13.68 19.88
CA TYR A 244 3.95 13.27 19.33
C TYR A 244 3.50 11.94 19.91
N PRO A 245 2.19 11.63 19.88
CA PRO A 245 1.69 10.33 20.32
C PRO A 245 2.37 9.14 19.63
N ALA A 246 2.52 8.05 20.35
CA ALA A 246 3.07 6.80 19.81
C ALA A 246 2.10 6.07 18.86
N ASN A 247 0.81 6.39 18.95
CA ASN A 247 -0.26 5.79 18.13
C ASN A 247 -1.23 6.89 17.68
N HIS A 248 -1.83 6.72 16.50
CA HIS A 248 -2.86 7.64 16.01
C HIS A 248 -4.17 7.58 16.82
N TYR A 249 -4.50 6.44 17.43
CA TYR A 249 -5.69 6.26 18.26
C TYR A 249 -5.45 6.67 19.71
N VAL A 250 -5.07 7.93 19.92
CA VAL A 250 -4.99 8.53 21.24
C VAL A 250 -6.23 9.37 21.51
N THR A 251 -6.72 9.31 22.74
CA THR A 251 -7.92 10.04 23.15
C THR A 251 -7.68 10.67 24.53
N PRO A 252 -7.92 11.98 24.68
CA PRO A 252 -7.80 12.64 25.98
C PRO A 252 -8.68 11.96 27.05
N ARG A 253 -8.17 11.84 28.27
CA ARG A 253 -8.88 11.16 29.39
C ARG A 253 -10.34 11.59 29.56
N PRO A 254 -10.72 12.88 29.51
CA PRO A 254 -12.13 13.27 29.63
C PRO A 254 -13.00 12.72 28.50
N ALA A 255 -12.51 12.77 27.25
CA ALA A 255 -13.22 12.24 26.09
C ALA A 255 -13.33 10.71 26.16
N LEU A 256 -12.28 10.01 26.59
CA LEU A 256 -12.27 8.57 26.80
C LEU A 256 -13.32 8.15 27.85
N SER A 257 -13.38 8.88 29.00
CA SER A 257 -14.36 8.61 30.04
C SER A 257 -15.80 8.78 29.54
N GLN A 258 -16.07 9.81 28.74
CA GLN A 258 -17.37 10.01 28.12
C GLN A 258 -17.70 8.91 27.09
N ALA A 259 -16.73 8.52 26.25
CA ALA A 259 -16.88 7.44 25.31
C ALA A 259 -17.27 6.12 26.01
N MET A 260 -16.62 5.80 27.15
CA MET A 260 -16.92 4.61 27.93
C MET A 260 -18.36 4.61 28.47
N VAL A 261 -18.92 5.79 28.83
CA VAL A 261 -20.33 5.91 29.23
C VAL A 261 -21.25 5.53 28.06
N HIS A 262 -21.04 6.11 26.88
CA HIS A 262 -21.86 5.81 25.70
C HIS A 262 -21.71 4.37 25.21
N ILE A 263 -20.51 3.77 25.32
CA ILE A 263 -20.29 2.34 25.01
C ILE A 263 -21.12 1.46 25.97
N LYS A 264 -21.19 1.81 27.25
CA LYS A 264 -22.03 1.08 28.23
C LYS A 264 -23.52 1.24 27.94
N GLU A 265 -23.96 2.42 27.53
CA GLU A 265 -25.35 2.69 27.14
C GLU A 265 -25.74 1.82 25.94
N GLU A 266 -24.94 1.86 24.84
CA GLU A 266 -25.17 1.04 23.66
C GLU A 266 -25.16 -0.46 23.98
N LEU A 267 -24.23 -0.91 24.85
CA LEU A 267 -24.21 -2.31 25.31
C LEU A 267 -25.53 -2.70 25.97
N ASN A 268 -26.03 -1.88 26.90
CA ASN A 268 -27.27 -2.18 27.61
C ASN A 268 -28.45 -2.25 26.65
N GLU A 269 -28.58 -1.30 25.74
CA GLU A 269 -29.63 -1.31 24.70
C GLU A 269 -29.56 -2.59 23.85
N ARG A 270 -28.34 -2.96 23.41
CA ARG A 270 -28.15 -4.16 22.59
C ARG A 270 -28.43 -5.46 23.35
N LEU A 271 -28.12 -5.52 24.64
CA LEU A 271 -28.44 -6.65 25.49
C LEU A 271 -29.95 -6.82 25.67
N GLU A 272 -30.73 -5.75 25.88
CA GLU A 272 -32.19 -5.78 25.95
C GLU A 272 -32.79 -6.25 24.61
N GLU A 273 -32.29 -5.75 23.50
CA GLU A 273 -32.72 -6.16 22.17
C GLU A 273 -32.48 -7.65 21.94
N PHE A 274 -31.29 -8.19 22.20
CA PHE A 274 -30.99 -9.61 22.04
C PHE A 274 -31.82 -10.48 22.96
N LYS A 275 -32.03 -10.07 24.22
CA LYS A 275 -32.90 -10.81 25.16
C LYS A 275 -34.35 -10.84 24.68
N SER A 276 -34.89 -9.75 24.16
CA SER A 276 -36.24 -9.68 23.60
C SER A 276 -36.44 -10.59 22.40
N GLN A 277 -35.36 -10.84 21.63
CA GLN A 277 -35.32 -11.74 20.47
C GLN A 277 -34.95 -13.19 20.85
N ASN A 278 -34.79 -13.53 22.14
CA ASN A 278 -34.28 -14.82 22.63
C ASN A 278 -32.88 -15.21 22.11
N LYS A 279 -32.06 -14.24 21.74
CA LYS A 279 -30.64 -14.40 21.29
C LYS A 279 -29.69 -14.32 22.49
N PHE A 280 -29.78 -15.32 23.37
CA PHE A 280 -29.01 -15.31 24.63
C PHE A 280 -27.50 -15.53 24.42
N LEU A 281 -27.12 -16.29 23.41
CA LEU A 281 -25.72 -16.54 23.09
C LEU A 281 -25.05 -15.26 22.58
N GLU A 282 -25.70 -14.53 21.67
CA GLU A 282 -25.26 -13.25 21.16
C GLU A 282 -25.16 -12.20 22.28
N ALA A 283 -26.13 -12.17 23.17
CA ALA A 283 -26.11 -11.31 24.35
C ALA A 283 -24.88 -11.59 25.23
N GLN A 284 -24.62 -12.87 25.54
CA GLN A 284 -23.46 -13.25 26.35
C GLN A 284 -22.14 -12.89 25.68
N ARG A 285 -21.97 -13.15 24.36
CA ARG A 285 -20.77 -12.83 23.60
C ARG A 285 -20.45 -11.33 23.66
N ILE A 286 -21.43 -10.47 23.32
CA ILE A 286 -21.20 -9.03 23.30
C ILE A 286 -20.96 -8.46 24.70
N GLU A 287 -21.64 -8.97 25.71
CA GLU A 287 -21.45 -8.52 27.10
C GLU A 287 -20.04 -8.80 27.61
N GLN A 288 -19.56 -10.04 27.45
CA GLN A 288 -18.22 -10.43 27.89
C GLN A 288 -17.14 -9.60 27.18
N ARG A 289 -17.24 -9.50 25.87
CA ARG A 289 -16.27 -8.76 25.06
C ARG A 289 -16.23 -7.28 25.42
N THR A 290 -17.38 -6.63 25.45
CA THR A 290 -17.45 -5.18 25.68
C THR A 290 -17.03 -4.81 27.09
N ARG A 291 -17.40 -5.61 28.10
CA ARG A 291 -16.97 -5.38 29.49
C ARG A 291 -15.45 -5.50 29.64
N PHE A 292 -14.83 -6.49 29.00
CA PHE A 292 -13.37 -6.65 28.97
C PHE A 292 -12.70 -5.46 28.28
N ASP A 293 -13.20 -5.03 27.10
CA ASP A 293 -12.66 -3.89 26.38
C ASP A 293 -12.77 -2.60 27.23
N LEU A 294 -13.88 -2.39 27.95
CA LEU A 294 -14.06 -1.25 28.85
C LEU A 294 -13.08 -1.25 30.04
N GLU A 295 -12.79 -2.41 30.63
CA GLU A 295 -11.81 -2.56 31.69
C GLU A 295 -10.39 -2.19 31.19
N MET A 296 -10.05 -2.65 29.99
CA MET A 296 -8.77 -2.29 29.36
C MET A 296 -8.68 -0.80 29.05
N LEU A 297 -9.74 -0.18 28.53
CA LEU A 297 -9.80 1.26 28.26
C LEU A 297 -9.63 2.10 29.54
N ASP A 298 -10.26 1.66 30.66
CA ASP A 298 -10.14 2.37 31.94
C ASP A 298 -8.73 2.27 32.53
N THR A 299 -8.10 1.11 32.46
CA THR A 299 -6.80 0.84 33.07
C THR A 299 -5.63 1.36 32.23
N THR A 300 -5.64 1.10 30.93
CA THR A 300 -4.50 1.37 30.04
C THR A 300 -4.76 2.48 29.03
N GLY A 301 -6.01 2.91 28.86
CA GLY A 301 -6.43 3.84 27.79
C GLY A 301 -6.49 3.20 26.40
N HIS A 302 -6.30 1.88 26.29
CA HIS A 302 -6.28 1.15 25.02
C HIS A 302 -6.90 -0.24 25.16
N CYS A 303 -7.46 -0.77 24.08
CA CYS A 303 -7.90 -2.18 23.98
C CYS A 303 -7.68 -2.74 22.57
N LYS A 304 -7.59 -4.07 22.44
CA LYS A 304 -7.46 -4.73 21.13
C LYS A 304 -8.73 -4.48 20.30
N GLY A 305 -8.60 -3.79 19.18
CA GLY A 305 -9.73 -3.42 18.32
C GLY A 305 -10.42 -2.12 18.75
N ILE A 306 -9.68 -1.22 19.42
CA ILE A 306 -10.16 0.11 19.85
C ILE A 306 -10.83 0.90 18.71
N GLU A 307 -10.39 0.68 17.48
CA GLU A 307 -10.96 1.29 16.29
C GLU A 307 -12.47 1.02 16.10
N ASN A 308 -12.99 -0.08 16.65
CA ASN A 308 -14.42 -0.39 16.58
C ASN A 308 -15.29 0.54 17.42
N TYR A 309 -14.69 1.30 18.32
CA TYR A 309 -15.33 2.31 19.15
C TYR A 309 -15.10 3.74 18.63
N SER A 310 -14.60 3.89 17.40
CA SER A 310 -14.22 5.18 16.80
C SER A 310 -15.33 6.24 16.87
N ARG A 311 -16.61 5.86 16.69
CA ARG A 311 -17.77 6.77 16.84
C ARG A 311 -17.72 7.54 18.17
N TYR A 312 -17.52 6.82 19.27
CA TYR A 312 -17.55 7.41 20.62
C TYR A 312 -16.23 8.10 20.98
N LEU A 313 -15.10 7.53 20.54
CA LEU A 313 -13.78 8.10 20.79
C LEU A 313 -13.57 9.45 20.09
N THR A 314 -14.23 9.64 18.94
CA THR A 314 -14.17 10.89 18.16
C THR A 314 -15.38 11.80 18.37
N GLY A 315 -16.38 11.37 19.15
CA GLY A 315 -17.62 12.13 19.39
C GLY A 315 -18.48 12.35 18.14
N ARG A 316 -18.29 11.56 17.09
CA ARG A 316 -19.01 11.72 15.81
C ARG A 316 -20.42 11.14 15.87
N PRO A 317 -21.39 11.71 15.15
CA PRO A 317 -22.74 11.17 15.08
C PRO A 317 -22.78 9.82 14.38
N ALA A 318 -23.80 9.02 14.68
CA ALA A 318 -24.02 7.72 14.04
C ALA A 318 -24.07 7.85 12.52
N GLY A 319 -23.40 6.94 11.82
CA GLY A 319 -23.30 6.91 10.36
C GLY A 319 -22.22 7.82 9.76
N ALA A 320 -21.59 8.70 10.54
CA ALA A 320 -20.44 9.48 10.07
C ALA A 320 -19.19 8.60 9.91
N PRO A 321 -18.31 8.86 8.92
CA PRO A 321 -17.05 8.15 8.79
C PRO A 321 -16.09 8.51 9.93
N PRO A 322 -15.12 7.64 10.27
CA PRO A 322 -14.03 8.01 11.16
C PRO A 322 -13.14 9.07 10.48
N PRO A 323 -12.32 9.80 11.26
CA PRO A 323 -11.30 10.68 10.69
C PRO A 323 -10.36 9.90 9.80
N THR A 324 -9.93 10.50 8.69
CA THR A 324 -9.03 9.88 7.71
C THR A 324 -7.84 10.79 7.41
N LEU A 325 -6.88 10.34 6.62
CA LEU A 325 -5.74 11.15 6.21
C LEU A 325 -6.18 12.47 5.52
N PHE A 326 -7.34 12.47 4.85
CA PHE A 326 -7.87 13.67 4.19
C PHE A 326 -8.15 14.82 5.15
N GLU A 327 -8.45 14.53 6.41
CA GLU A 327 -8.66 15.57 7.44
C GLU A 327 -7.36 16.16 8.00
N TYR A 328 -6.24 15.43 7.86
CA TYR A 328 -4.92 15.94 8.22
C TYR A 328 -4.34 16.87 7.15
N LEU A 329 -4.83 16.77 5.90
CA LEU A 329 -4.33 17.60 4.81
C LEU A 329 -4.75 19.06 4.98
N PRO A 330 -3.85 20.02 4.72
CA PRO A 330 -4.23 21.43 4.68
C PRO A 330 -5.21 21.69 3.53
N PRO A 331 -6.12 22.68 3.68
CA PRO A 331 -7.19 22.94 2.70
C PRO A 331 -6.68 23.23 1.27
N ASN A 332 -5.44 23.69 1.16
CA ASN A 332 -4.83 24.02 -0.13
C ASN A 332 -3.99 22.85 -0.71
N ALA A 333 -4.01 21.67 -0.11
CA ALA A 333 -3.27 20.53 -0.62
C ALA A 333 -3.73 20.14 -2.03
N LEU A 334 -2.77 19.82 -2.91
CA LEU A 334 -3.02 19.24 -4.22
C LEU A 334 -3.14 17.72 -4.10
N ILE A 335 -4.08 17.16 -4.84
CA ILE A 335 -4.29 15.71 -4.86
C ILE A 335 -3.99 15.19 -6.26
N PHE A 336 -3.12 14.19 -6.34
CA PHE A 336 -2.84 13.44 -7.55
C PHE A 336 -3.32 12.02 -7.37
N ILE A 337 -4.08 11.50 -8.34
CA ILE A 337 -4.53 10.11 -8.35
C ILE A 337 -3.82 9.40 -9.49
N ASP A 338 -2.74 8.68 -9.15
CA ASP A 338 -2.00 7.92 -10.16
C ASP A 338 -2.74 6.65 -10.54
N GLU A 339 -2.61 6.25 -11.81
CA GLU A 339 -3.37 5.18 -12.44
C GLU A 339 -4.87 5.27 -12.06
N SER A 340 -5.45 6.47 -12.26
CA SER A 340 -6.78 6.85 -11.77
C SER A 340 -7.89 5.90 -12.23
N HIS A 341 -7.77 5.32 -13.43
CA HIS A 341 -8.69 4.32 -13.96
C HIS A 341 -8.83 3.06 -13.09
N ILE A 342 -7.91 2.86 -12.14
CA ILE A 342 -7.92 1.77 -11.16
C ILE A 342 -8.18 2.32 -9.76
N SER A 343 -7.46 3.37 -9.37
CA SER A 343 -7.52 3.95 -8.01
C SER A 343 -8.92 4.47 -7.68
N VAL A 344 -9.60 5.12 -8.63
CA VAL A 344 -10.96 5.65 -8.44
C VAL A 344 -12.00 4.54 -8.22
N PRO A 345 -12.08 3.49 -9.06
CA PRO A 345 -12.96 2.36 -8.80
C PRO A 345 -12.66 1.62 -7.49
N GLN A 346 -11.38 1.51 -7.08
CA GLN A 346 -11.01 0.92 -5.80
C GLN A 346 -11.63 1.68 -4.63
N ILE A 347 -11.56 3.01 -4.63
CA ILE A 347 -12.20 3.84 -3.60
C ILE A 347 -13.69 3.53 -3.50
N GLY A 348 -14.38 3.42 -4.65
CA GLY A 348 -15.80 3.08 -4.71
C GLY A 348 -16.14 1.68 -4.17
N GLY A 349 -15.23 0.72 -4.35
CA GLY A 349 -15.43 -0.67 -3.97
C GLY A 349 -15.22 -1.00 -2.49
N MET A 350 -14.44 -0.18 -1.75
CA MET A 350 -13.99 -0.53 -0.40
C MET A 350 -15.12 -0.58 0.65
N TYR A 351 -16.07 0.34 0.58
CA TYR A 351 -17.11 0.50 1.62
C TYR A 351 -18.01 -0.71 1.81
N ARG A 352 -18.57 -1.25 0.70
CA ARG A 352 -19.64 -2.27 0.78
C ARG A 352 -19.19 -3.56 1.43
N GLY A 353 -17.99 -4.03 1.12
CA GLY A 353 -17.42 -5.25 1.69
C GLY A 353 -17.18 -5.12 3.20
N ASP A 354 -16.61 -4.00 3.63
CA ASP A 354 -16.35 -3.71 5.04
C ASP A 354 -17.66 -3.59 5.85
N TYR A 355 -18.65 -2.89 5.32
CA TYR A 355 -19.96 -2.73 5.93
C TYR A 355 -20.66 -4.08 6.16
N ASN A 356 -20.77 -4.92 5.13
CA ASN A 356 -21.44 -6.22 5.22
C ASN A 356 -20.78 -7.12 6.29
N ARG A 357 -19.47 -7.15 6.32
CA ARG A 357 -18.69 -7.93 7.30
C ARG A 357 -18.97 -7.46 8.73
N LYS A 358 -18.90 -6.17 9.01
CA LYS A 358 -19.13 -5.58 10.34
C LYS A 358 -20.59 -5.66 10.77
N HIS A 359 -21.51 -5.50 9.84
CA HIS A 359 -22.94 -5.70 10.11
C HIS A 359 -23.20 -7.14 10.58
N THR A 360 -22.63 -8.14 9.91
CA THR A 360 -22.74 -9.54 10.34
C THR A 360 -22.14 -9.75 11.74
N LEU A 361 -20.97 -9.19 12.04
CA LEU A 361 -20.38 -9.28 13.38
C LEU A 361 -21.29 -8.67 14.46
N SER A 362 -21.95 -7.56 14.16
CA SER A 362 -22.90 -6.91 15.07
C SER A 362 -24.16 -7.75 15.26
N GLU A 363 -24.75 -8.31 14.19
CA GLU A 363 -25.97 -9.11 14.24
C GLU A 363 -25.81 -10.40 15.06
N TYR A 364 -24.59 -10.95 15.13
CA TYR A 364 -24.30 -12.18 15.87
C TYR A 364 -23.54 -11.95 17.20
N GLY A 365 -23.54 -10.71 17.71
CA GLY A 365 -23.06 -10.38 19.05
C GLY A 365 -21.53 -10.40 19.21
N PHE A 366 -20.75 -10.30 18.13
CA PHE A 366 -19.30 -10.19 18.21
C PHE A 366 -18.82 -8.75 18.39
N ARG A 367 -19.59 -7.77 17.89
CA ARG A 367 -19.30 -6.34 18.02
C ARG A 367 -20.58 -5.54 18.28
N LEU A 368 -20.42 -4.36 18.90
CA LEU A 368 -21.53 -3.41 19.04
C LEU A 368 -21.95 -2.84 17.67
N PRO A 369 -23.21 -2.42 17.50
CA PRO A 369 -23.71 -1.80 16.26
C PRO A 369 -22.85 -0.63 15.77
N SER A 370 -22.28 0.18 16.67
CA SER A 370 -21.39 1.30 16.36
C SER A 370 -20.14 0.94 15.59
N CYS A 371 -19.72 -0.34 15.59
CA CYS A 371 -18.53 -0.82 14.87
C CYS A 371 -18.62 -0.59 13.35
N VAL A 372 -19.85 -0.46 12.79
CA VAL A 372 -20.07 -0.21 11.37
C VAL A 372 -19.59 1.18 10.94
N ASP A 373 -19.41 2.11 11.88
CA ASP A 373 -18.93 3.47 11.60
C ASP A 373 -17.40 3.55 11.53
N ASN A 374 -16.68 2.55 12.04
CA ASN A 374 -15.27 2.39 11.72
C ASN A 374 -15.13 1.78 10.31
N ARG A 375 -15.18 2.58 9.30
CA ARG A 375 -15.28 2.17 7.90
C ARG A 375 -14.46 3.08 6.99
N PRO A 376 -14.11 2.61 5.78
CA PRO A 376 -13.57 3.53 4.79
C PRO A 376 -14.61 4.59 4.38
N LEU A 377 -14.12 5.70 3.83
CA LEU A 377 -14.98 6.70 3.22
C LEU A 377 -15.85 6.06 2.14
N LYS A 378 -17.11 6.48 2.06
CA LYS A 378 -17.92 6.25 0.87
C LYS A 378 -17.37 7.10 -0.27
N PHE A 379 -17.66 6.69 -1.50
CA PHE A 379 -17.19 7.41 -2.69
C PHE A 379 -17.60 8.90 -2.69
N ASP A 380 -18.86 9.18 -2.33
CA ASP A 380 -19.36 10.56 -2.30
C ASP A 380 -18.71 11.40 -1.19
N GLU A 381 -18.44 10.79 -0.02
CA GLU A 381 -17.73 11.43 1.07
C GLU A 381 -16.30 11.80 0.65
N TRP A 382 -15.57 10.85 0.06
CA TRP A 382 -14.26 11.11 -0.48
C TRP A 382 -14.28 12.21 -1.55
N ASN A 383 -15.25 12.17 -2.48
CA ASN A 383 -15.38 13.16 -3.55
C ASN A 383 -15.69 14.57 -3.02
N GLN A 384 -16.38 14.68 -1.88
CA GLN A 384 -16.63 15.97 -1.21
C GLN A 384 -15.39 16.49 -0.47
N MET A 385 -14.66 15.60 0.23
CA MET A 385 -13.51 15.96 1.06
C MET A 385 -12.28 16.34 0.26
N ARG A 386 -12.07 15.70 -0.91
CA ARG A 386 -10.90 15.99 -1.75
C ARG A 386 -10.93 17.42 -2.31
N GLY A 387 -9.77 18.08 -2.29
CA GLY A 387 -9.54 19.36 -2.91
C GLY A 387 -9.37 19.30 -4.43
N GLN A 388 -8.59 20.24 -4.98
CA GLN A 388 -8.21 20.22 -6.39
C GLN A 388 -7.43 18.95 -6.71
N THR A 389 -7.91 18.21 -7.71
CA THR A 389 -7.41 16.86 -8.00
C THR A 389 -7.01 16.73 -9.47
N ILE A 390 -5.84 16.17 -9.69
CA ILE A 390 -5.32 15.78 -11.00
C ILE A 390 -5.36 14.27 -11.10
N PHE A 391 -6.17 13.76 -12.02
CA PHE A 391 -6.27 12.33 -12.33
C PHE A 391 -5.23 11.99 -13.40
N VAL A 392 -4.30 11.11 -13.07
CA VAL A 392 -3.17 10.74 -13.92
C VAL A 392 -3.35 9.32 -14.43
N SER A 393 -3.42 9.15 -15.74
CA SER A 393 -3.57 7.82 -16.34
C SER A 393 -3.18 7.80 -17.82
N ALA A 394 -2.73 6.64 -18.31
CA ALA A 394 -2.59 6.41 -19.76
C ALA A 394 -3.94 6.11 -20.44
N THR A 395 -4.93 5.71 -19.64
CA THR A 395 -6.28 5.32 -20.08
C THR A 395 -7.31 5.80 -19.05
N PRO A 396 -7.58 7.12 -18.92
CA PRO A 396 -8.52 7.66 -17.94
C PRO A 396 -9.88 6.97 -18.00
N GLY A 397 -10.55 6.84 -16.85
CA GLY A 397 -11.89 6.29 -16.73
C GLY A 397 -12.96 7.27 -17.25
N ASP A 398 -14.17 6.76 -17.50
CA ASP A 398 -15.28 7.60 -17.98
C ASP A 398 -15.65 8.62 -16.92
N TRP A 399 -15.65 8.22 -15.63
CA TRP A 399 -15.97 9.11 -14.53
C TRP A 399 -15.02 10.31 -14.44
N GLU A 400 -13.70 10.10 -14.56
CA GLU A 400 -12.69 11.18 -14.51
C GLU A 400 -12.89 12.15 -15.70
N LEU A 401 -13.17 11.62 -16.89
CA LEU A 401 -13.46 12.42 -18.08
C LEU A 401 -14.76 13.20 -17.95
N GLU A 402 -15.81 12.64 -17.35
CA GLU A 402 -17.05 13.35 -17.04
C GLU A 402 -16.80 14.49 -16.05
N GLN A 403 -15.99 14.22 -14.99
CA GLN A 403 -15.66 15.24 -13.99
C GLN A 403 -14.88 16.42 -14.58
N SER A 404 -14.03 16.17 -15.57
CA SER A 404 -13.28 17.21 -16.31
C SER A 404 -14.05 17.76 -17.53
N ARG A 405 -15.33 17.38 -17.70
CA ARG A 405 -16.18 17.76 -18.86
C ARG A 405 -15.57 17.39 -20.22
N GLY A 406 -14.86 16.28 -20.26
CA GLY A 406 -14.17 15.79 -21.47
C GLY A 406 -12.86 16.52 -21.78
N VAL A 407 -12.44 17.47 -20.94
CA VAL A 407 -11.15 18.17 -21.11
C VAL A 407 -10.04 17.39 -20.44
N PHE A 408 -8.95 17.18 -21.15
CA PHE A 408 -7.76 16.53 -20.61
C PHE A 408 -6.49 17.12 -21.24
N THR A 409 -5.41 17.09 -20.48
CA THR A 409 -4.08 17.44 -20.93
C THR A 409 -3.37 16.19 -21.43
N GLU A 410 -2.85 16.21 -22.65
CA GLU A 410 -2.13 15.09 -23.26
C GLU A 410 -0.62 15.16 -23.00
N GLN A 411 -0.05 14.01 -22.65
CA GLN A 411 1.39 13.80 -22.56
C GLN A 411 1.76 12.46 -23.23
N ILE A 412 1.88 12.47 -24.55
CA ILE A 412 2.10 11.28 -25.39
C ILE A 412 3.58 11.13 -25.74
N ILE A 413 4.28 12.23 -25.98
CA ILE A 413 5.68 12.20 -26.43
C ILE A 413 6.58 11.71 -25.29
N ARG A 414 7.32 10.64 -25.58
CA ARG A 414 8.39 10.15 -24.70
C ARG A 414 9.70 10.86 -25.04
N PRO A 415 10.36 11.50 -24.08
CA PRO A 415 11.65 12.15 -24.31
C PRO A 415 12.73 11.20 -24.85
N THR A 416 12.62 9.91 -24.58
CA THR A 416 13.51 8.84 -25.07
C THR A 416 13.37 8.53 -26.56
N GLY A 417 12.34 9.08 -27.20
CA GLY A 417 12.02 8.80 -28.60
C GLY A 417 11.31 7.47 -28.84
N LEU A 418 11.06 6.67 -27.80
CA LEU A 418 10.40 5.36 -27.93
C LEU A 418 8.96 5.52 -28.39
N ALA A 419 8.63 4.95 -29.54
CA ALA A 419 7.27 4.89 -30.07
C ALA A 419 6.49 3.72 -29.45
N ASP A 420 5.15 3.80 -29.49
CA ASP A 420 4.31 2.65 -29.15
C ASP A 420 4.63 1.46 -30.06
N PRO A 421 4.49 0.22 -29.57
CA PRO A 421 4.92 -0.97 -30.32
C PRO A 421 4.08 -1.19 -31.58
N ILE A 422 4.65 -1.94 -32.53
CA ILE A 422 3.89 -2.41 -33.69
C ILE A 422 2.93 -3.51 -33.25
N CYS A 423 1.65 -3.34 -33.56
CA CYS A 423 0.61 -4.31 -33.24
C CYS A 423 0.25 -5.13 -34.48
N LEU A 424 0.30 -6.46 -34.36
CA LEU A 424 -0.08 -7.41 -35.42
C LEU A 424 -1.28 -8.22 -34.94
N VAL A 425 -2.29 -8.36 -35.79
CA VAL A 425 -3.42 -9.28 -35.56
C VAL A 425 -3.16 -10.55 -36.33
N ARG A 426 -3.21 -11.70 -35.65
CA ARG A 426 -3.03 -13.03 -36.24
C ARG A 426 -4.20 -13.94 -35.88
N PRO A 427 -4.52 -14.96 -36.69
CA PRO A 427 -5.63 -15.87 -36.40
C PRO A 427 -5.39 -16.67 -35.11
N VAL A 428 -6.50 -17.08 -34.49
CA VAL A 428 -6.45 -17.91 -33.25
C VAL A 428 -6.03 -19.35 -33.58
N GLU A 429 -6.32 -19.82 -34.80
CA GLU A 429 -5.87 -21.13 -35.27
C GLU A 429 -4.34 -21.21 -35.24
N ASN A 430 -3.80 -22.23 -34.54
CA ASN A 430 -2.38 -22.45 -34.31
C ASN A 430 -1.66 -21.33 -33.52
N GLN A 431 -2.40 -20.55 -32.71
CA GLN A 431 -1.83 -19.44 -31.91
C GLN A 431 -0.69 -19.89 -31.01
N ILE A 432 -0.69 -21.11 -30.50
CA ILE A 432 0.34 -21.61 -29.56
C ILE A 432 1.63 -21.93 -30.32
N ASP A 433 1.55 -22.55 -31.49
CA ASP A 433 2.74 -22.87 -32.30
C ASP A 433 3.39 -21.60 -32.84
N ASP A 434 2.60 -20.65 -33.31
CA ASP A 434 3.07 -19.33 -33.74
C ASP A 434 3.71 -18.53 -32.58
N LEU A 435 3.06 -18.54 -31.42
CA LEU A 435 3.62 -17.94 -30.18
C LEU A 435 4.98 -18.53 -29.83
N MET A 436 5.11 -19.86 -29.88
CA MET A 436 6.33 -20.58 -29.53
C MET A 436 7.48 -20.21 -30.48
N GLU A 437 7.20 -20.10 -31.80
CA GLU A 437 8.17 -19.63 -32.77
C GLU A 437 8.63 -18.20 -32.49
N GLU A 438 7.71 -17.30 -32.21
CA GLU A 438 8.00 -15.90 -31.86
C GLU A 438 8.79 -15.80 -30.54
N CYS A 439 8.45 -16.62 -29.54
CA CYS A 439 9.23 -16.69 -28.29
C CYS A 439 10.68 -17.06 -28.56
N ARG A 440 10.94 -18.10 -29.37
CA ARG A 440 12.31 -18.52 -29.73
C ARG A 440 13.11 -17.41 -30.43
N LYS A 441 12.44 -16.63 -31.32
CA LYS A 441 13.07 -15.48 -32.00
C LYS A 441 13.51 -14.39 -31.04
N VAL A 442 12.68 -14.10 -30.02
CA VAL A 442 12.93 -13.09 -28.99
C VAL A 442 14.01 -13.56 -28.01
N ILE A 443 13.90 -14.80 -27.54
CA ILE A 443 14.87 -15.40 -26.62
C ILE A 443 16.27 -15.45 -27.22
N ALA A 444 16.38 -15.74 -28.52
CA ALA A 444 17.65 -15.73 -29.25
C ALA A 444 18.37 -14.36 -29.24
N LYS A 445 17.61 -13.27 -29.05
CA LYS A 445 18.12 -11.90 -28.88
C LYS A 445 18.46 -11.54 -27.43
N GLY A 446 18.17 -12.43 -26.47
CA GLY A 446 18.34 -12.18 -25.04
C GLY A 446 17.23 -11.30 -24.44
N GLU A 447 16.11 -11.14 -25.11
CA GLU A 447 14.96 -10.33 -24.68
C GLU A 447 13.88 -11.17 -24.04
N ARG A 448 12.84 -10.52 -23.48
CA ARG A 448 11.79 -11.16 -22.67
C ARG A 448 10.43 -11.08 -23.34
N VAL A 449 9.57 -12.04 -23.01
CA VAL A 449 8.21 -12.18 -23.56
C VAL A 449 7.18 -12.16 -22.43
N LEU A 450 6.10 -11.41 -22.64
CA LEU A 450 4.90 -11.44 -21.80
C LEU A 450 3.74 -12.06 -22.58
N VAL A 451 3.03 -13.00 -21.98
CA VAL A 451 1.87 -13.67 -22.58
C VAL A 451 0.65 -13.53 -21.70
N THR A 452 -0.46 -13.02 -22.25
CA THR A 452 -1.72 -12.91 -21.49
C THR A 452 -2.74 -13.94 -21.94
N THR A 453 -3.33 -14.65 -20.97
CA THR A 453 -4.39 -15.65 -21.14
C THR A 453 -5.69 -15.17 -20.51
N LEU A 454 -6.80 -15.89 -20.70
CA LEU A 454 -8.11 -15.55 -20.14
C LEU A 454 -8.39 -16.25 -18.80
N THR A 455 -7.80 -17.42 -18.56
CA THR A 455 -8.09 -18.23 -17.37
C THR A 455 -6.81 -18.74 -16.71
N LYS A 456 -6.90 -19.05 -15.40
CA LYS A 456 -5.81 -19.63 -14.62
C LYS A 456 -5.37 -20.97 -15.24
N LYS A 457 -6.32 -21.84 -15.54
CA LYS A 457 -6.05 -23.13 -16.15
C LYS A 457 -5.29 -23.00 -17.48
N MET A 458 -5.73 -22.09 -18.35
CA MET A 458 -5.02 -21.85 -19.63
C MET A 458 -3.59 -21.34 -19.41
N ALA A 459 -3.35 -20.53 -18.37
CA ALA A 459 -2.00 -20.06 -18.04
C ALA A 459 -1.12 -21.21 -17.54
N GLU A 460 -1.66 -22.08 -16.69
CA GLU A 460 -0.98 -23.27 -16.17
C GLU A 460 -0.66 -24.26 -17.31
N ASP A 461 -1.66 -24.64 -18.10
CA ASP A 461 -1.51 -25.57 -19.22
C ASP A 461 -0.49 -25.05 -20.27
N LEU A 462 -0.52 -23.74 -20.57
CA LEU A 462 0.43 -23.10 -21.47
C LEU A 462 1.85 -23.09 -20.91
N THR A 463 2.00 -22.84 -19.61
CA THR A 463 3.31 -22.83 -18.93
C THR A 463 3.94 -24.24 -18.98
N GLU A 464 3.16 -25.28 -18.68
CA GLU A 464 3.60 -26.67 -18.78
C GLU A 464 4.03 -26.99 -20.20
N TYR A 465 3.19 -26.70 -21.19
CA TYR A 465 3.46 -26.95 -22.60
C TYR A 465 4.74 -26.26 -23.11
N LEU A 466 4.95 -24.98 -22.76
CA LEU A 466 6.15 -24.25 -23.17
C LEU A 466 7.42 -24.80 -22.48
N ASN A 467 7.34 -25.19 -21.21
CA ASN A 467 8.44 -25.83 -20.50
C ASN A 467 8.83 -27.17 -21.12
N ASP A 468 7.85 -28.01 -21.48
CA ASP A 468 8.07 -29.30 -22.13
C ASP A 468 8.76 -29.14 -23.51
N ASN A 469 8.53 -27.98 -24.16
CA ASN A 469 9.19 -27.64 -25.43
C ASN A 469 10.50 -26.83 -25.26
N GLY A 470 11.07 -26.80 -24.04
CA GLY A 470 12.39 -26.26 -23.77
C GLY A 470 12.46 -24.74 -23.63
N ILE A 471 11.30 -24.07 -23.46
CA ILE A 471 11.24 -22.63 -23.19
C ILE A 471 11.16 -22.41 -21.68
N LYS A 472 12.06 -21.61 -21.11
CA LYS A 472 12.05 -21.28 -19.70
C LYS A 472 10.91 -20.29 -19.42
N VAL A 473 9.84 -20.76 -18.78
CA VAL A 473 8.62 -19.99 -18.54
C VAL A 473 8.17 -20.11 -17.08
N ARG A 474 7.62 -19.02 -16.55
CA ARG A 474 6.84 -19.01 -15.30
C ARG A 474 5.48 -18.41 -15.54
N TYR A 475 4.50 -18.73 -14.68
CA TYR A 475 3.19 -18.08 -14.72
C TYR A 475 2.99 -17.23 -13.46
N LEU A 476 2.16 -16.19 -13.61
CA LEU A 476 1.79 -15.25 -12.55
C LEU A 476 0.28 -15.24 -12.38
N HIS A 477 -0.23 -15.56 -11.19
CA HIS A 477 -1.64 -15.53 -10.86
C HIS A 477 -1.97 -14.62 -9.67
N SER A 478 -3.26 -14.46 -9.35
CA SER A 478 -3.74 -13.54 -8.32
C SER A 478 -3.38 -13.94 -6.90
N ASP A 479 -3.10 -15.21 -6.66
CA ASP A 479 -2.89 -15.77 -5.33
C ASP A 479 -1.42 -15.71 -4.89
N ILE A 480 -0.53 -15.28 -5.79
CA ILE A 480 0.90 -15.04 -5.50
C ILE A 480 1.01 -13.78 -4.65
N ASP A 481 1.73 -13.88 -3.55
CA ASP A 481 1.94 -12.75 -2.65
C ASP A 481 2.80 -11.64 -3.29
N THR A 482 2.87 -10.50 -2.61
CA THR A 482 3.55 -9.32 -3.15
C THR A 482 5.06 -9.53 -3.26
N LEU A 483 5.69 -10.24 -2.34
CA LEU A 483 7.14 -10.49 -2.32
C LEU A 483 7.53 -11.47 -3.42
N GLU A 484 6.85 -12.60 -3.51
CA GLU A 484 7.06 -13.60 -4.56
C GLU A 484 6.87 -12.98 -5.96
N ARG A 485 5.89 -12.09 -6.11
CA ARG A 485 5.67 -11.35 -7.36
C ARG A 485 6.87 -10.49 -7.74
N ILE A 486 7.47 -9.79 -6.78
CA ILE A 486 8.66 -8.96 -6.99
C ILE A 486 9.83 -9.84 -7.43
N GLU A 487 10.02 -11.00 -6.81
CA GLU A 487 11.06 -11.96 -7.16
C GLU A 487 10.87 -12.52 -8.57
N ILE A 488 9.65 -12.90 -8.95
CA ILE A 488 9.34 -13.39 -10.31
C ILE A 488 9.70 -12.32 -11.36
N ILE A 489 9.35 -11.06 -11.11
CA ILE A 489 9.66 -9.96 -12.04
C ILE A 489 11.17 -9.73 -12.13
N ARG A 490 11.87 -9.76 -10.99
CA ARG A 490 13.33 -9.65 -10.94
C ARG A 490 13.99 -10.77 -11.69
N ASP A 491 13.58 -12.02 -11.49
CA ASP A 491 14.11 -13.20 -12.14
C ASP A 491 13.91 -13.16 -13.67
N LEU A 492 12.75 -12.68 -14.13
CA LEU A 492 12.49 -12.43 -15.53
C LEU A 492 13.48 -11.41 -16.11
N ARG A 493 13.70 -10.29 -15.43
CA ARG A 493 14.63 -9.23 -15.85
C ARG A 493 16.07 -9.73 -15.87
N LEU A 494 16.47 -10.54 -14.90
CA LEU A 494 17.80 -11.17 -14.82
C LEU A 494 18.00 -12.28 -15.86
N GLY A 495 16.94 -12.78 -16.49
CA GLY A 495 17.01 -13.87 -17.46
C GLY A 495 17.12 -15.26 -16.85
N VAL A 496 16.69 -15.42 -15.61
CA VAL A 496 16.55 -16.77 -15.00
C VAL A 496 15.53 -17.59 -15.80
N PHE A 497 14.49 -16.92 -16.30
CA PHE A 497 13.55 -17.43 -17.29
C PHE A 497 13.22 -16.36 -18.32
N ASP A 498 12.60 -16.73 -19.45
CA ASP A 498 12.48 -15.85 -20.62
C ASP A 498 11.05 -15.41 -20.91
N VAL A 499 10.05 -16.20 -20.50
CA VAL A 499 8.63 -15.98 -20.79
C VAL A 499 7.84 -15.92 -19.49
N LEU A 500 7.02 -14.88 -19.33
CA LEU A 500 6.08 -14.76 -18.22
C LEU A 500 4.66 -14.86 -18.77
N VAL A 501 3.91 -15.87 -18.29
CA VAL A 501 2.50 -16.08 -18.64
C VAL A 501 1.62 -15.61 -17.49
N GLY A 502 0.49 -14.95 -17.79
CA GLY A 502 -0.47 -14.57 -16.75
C GLY A 502 -1.83 -14.18 -17.30
N ILE A 503 -2.83 -14.18 -16.41
CA ILE A 503 -4.20 -13.79 -16.77
C ILE A 503 -4.30 -12.27 -16.86
N ASN A 504 -3.79 -11.60 -15.86
CA ASN A 504 -3.84 -10.15 -15.72
C ASN A 504 -2.45 -9.61 -15.39
N LEU A 505 -1.56 -9.66 -16.38
CA LEU A 505 -0.23 -9.05 -16.30
C LEU A 505 -0.30 -7.51 -16.24
N LEU A 506 -1.53 -6.96 -16.27
CA LEU A 506 -1.83 -5.53 -16.26
C LEU A 506 -1.81 -4.92 -14.87
N ARG A 507 -1.79 -5.74 -13.81
CA ARG A 507 -1.69 -5.17 -12.48
C ARG A 507 -0.43 -4.35 -12.41
N GLU A 508 -0.59 -3.14 -11.97
CA GLU A 508 0.32 -2.01 -11.98
C GLU A 508 1.69 -2.39 -11.39
N GLY A 509 2.74 -1.74 -11.86
CA GLY A 509 4.09 -1.94 -11.34
C GLY A 509 4.99 -2.88 -12.17
N LEU A 510 4.53 -3.44 -13.29
CA LEU A 510 5.39 -4.17 -14.21
C LEU A 510 6.18 -3.20 -15.10
N ASP A 511 7.40 -2.92 -14.71
CA ASP A 511 8.37 -2.17 -15.50
C ASP A 511 9.49 -3.10 -15.97
N ILE A 512 9.33 -3.63 -17.18
CA ILE A 512 10.26 -4.60 -17.77
C ILE A 512 10.79 -4.05 -19.10
N PRO A 513 11.84 -3.23 -19.07
CA PRO A 513 12.44 -2.67 -20.30
C PRO A 513 12.96 -3.74 -21.28
N GLU A 514 13.30 -4.91 -20.77
CA GLU A 514 13.80 -6.05 -21.52
C GLU A 514 12.70 -6.78 -22.33
N CYS A 515 11.42 -6.43 -22.11
CA CYS A 515 10.29 -7.03 -22.81
C CYS A 515 10.14 -6.46 -24.21
N SER A 516 10.38 -7.24 -25.24
CA SER A 516 10.19 -6.85 -26.66
C SER A 516 8.98 -7.48 -27.32
N LEU A 517 8.40 -8.52 -26.75
CA LEU A 517 7.18 -9.15 -27.26
C LEU A 517 6.11 -9.26 -26.18
N VAL A 518 4.93 -8.77 -26.52
CA VAL A 518 3.71 -9.03 -25.77
C VAL A 518 2.75 -9.82 -26.66
N ALA A 519 2.30 -10.97 -26.19
CA ALA A 519 1.31 -11.80 -26.89
C ALA A 519 0.00 -11.83 -26.11
N ILE A 520 -1.09 -11.54 -26.81
CA ILE A 520 -2.44 -11.52 -26.24
C ILE A 520 -3.23 -12.64 -26.90
N LEU A 521 -3.42 -13.75 -26.18
CA LEU A 521 -4.19 -14.88 -26.66
C LEU A 521 -5.68 -14.60 -26.57
N ASP A 522 -6.45 -15.14 -27.52
CA ASP A 522 -7.91 -14.97 -27.58
C ASP A 522 -8.34 -13.50 -27.38
N ALA A 523 -7.72 -12.59 -28.14
CA ALA A 523 -7.95 -11.15 -27.98
C ALA A 523 -9.36 -10.70 -28.37
N ASP A 524 -10.06 -11.49 -29.17
CA ASP A 524 -11.43 -11.25 -29.63
C ASP A 524 -12.53 -11.74 -28.67
N LYS A 525 -12.15 -12.38 -27.55
CA LYS A 525 -13.10 -12.75 -26.50
C LYS A 525 -13.41 -11.55 -25.63
N GLU A 526 -14.41 -10.76 -26.03
CA GLU A 526 -14.80 -9.55 -25.31
C GLU A 526 -15.12 -9.81 -23.84
N GLY A 527 -14.66 -8.89 -22.98
CA GLY A 527 -14.83 -8.93 -21.53
C GLY A 527 -13.89 -7.95 -20.83
N PHE A 528 -13.90 -7.93 -19.52
CA PHE A 528 -13.10 -7.02 -18.72
C PHE A 528 -11.60 -7.07 -19.08
N LEU A 529 -11.05 -8.28 -19.27
CA LEU A 529 -9.63 -8.49 -19.61
C LEU A 529 -9.27 -8.16 -21.06
N ARG A 530 -10.24 -7.93 -21.93
CA ARG A 530 -10.08 -7.62 -23.36
C ARG A 530 -10.82 -6.33 -23.74
N SER A 531 -11.13 -5.47 -22.76
CA SER A 531 -11.62 -4.12 -23.03
C SER A 531 -10.55 -3.28 -23.72
N ASN A 532 -10.94 -2.21 -24.41
CA ASN A 532 -9.99 -1.31 -25.07
C ASN A 532 -8.91 -0.78 -24.11
N ARG A 533 -9.29 -0.39 -22.88
CA ARG A 533 -8.34 0.06 -21.83
C ARG A 533 -7.36 -1.03 -21.47
N SER A 534 -7.87 -2.25 -21.24
CA SER A 534 -7.04 -3.41 -20.90
C SER A 534 -6.05 -3.73 -22.02
N LEU A 535 -6.48 -3.70 -23.28
CA LEU A 535 -5.62 -3.91 -24.44
C LEU A 535 -4.55 -2.82 -24.54
N ILE A 536 -4.89 -1.53 -24.44
CA ILE A 536 -3.92 -0.42 -24.50
C ILE A 536 -2.88 -0.55 -23.39
N GLN A 537 -3.28 -0.90 -22.16
CA GLN A 537 -2.37 -1.11 -21.04
C GLN A 537 -1.39 -2.27 -21.29
N THR A 538 -1.90 -3.38 -21.84
CA THR A 538 -1.09 -4.56 -22.19
C THR A 538 -0.10 -4.23 -23.31
N ILE A 539 -0.57 -3.58 -24.36
CA ILE A 539 0.25 -3.11 -25.48
C ILE A 539 1.38 -2.20 -24.96
N GLY A 540 1.07 -1.30 -24.05
CA GLY A 540 2.02 -0.37 -23.46
C GLY A 540 3.19 -1.03 -22.70
N ARG A 541 3.10 -2.33 -22.35
CA ARG A 541 4.21 -3.05 -21.69
C ARG A 541 5.40 -3.27 -22.63
N ALA A 542 5.19 -3.35 -23.95
CA ALA A 542 6.26 -3.43 -24.93
C ALA A 542 6.82 -2.03 -25.36
N ALA A 543 6.23 -0.94 -24.91
CA ALA A 543 6.58 0.41 -25.35
C ALA A 543 7.91 0.96 -24.76
N ARG A 544 8.63 0.19 -23.95
CA ARG A 544 9.93 0.55 -23.37
C ARG A 544 11.11 -0.06 -24.10
N ASN A 545 10.83 -0.91 -25.07
CA ASN A 545 11.81 -1.51 -25.96
C ASN A 545 11.70 -0.89 -27.35
N ALA A 546 12.83 -0.53 -27.97
CA ALA A 546 12.86 0.06 -29.30
C ALA A 546 12.36 -0.91 -30.39
N GLU A 547 12.52 -2.22 -30.17
CA GLU A 547 12.01 -3.29 -31.04
C GLU A 547 10.67 -3.88 -30.56
N GLY A 548 9.96 -3.16 -29.68
CA GLY A 548 8.70 -3.60 -29.08
C GLY A 548 7.64 -4.00 -30.12
N LYS A 549 7.12 -5.22 -29.99
CA LYS A 549 6.08 -5.80 -30.84
C LYS A 549 4.97 -6.41 -30.00
N VAL A 550 3.74 -6.30 -30.49
CA VAL A 550 2.58 -6.94 -29.86
C VAL A 550 1.85 -7.80 -30.89
N ILE A 551 1.48 -9.00 -30.50
CA ILE A 551 0.68 -9.91 -31.31
C ILE A 551 -0.66 -10.13 -30.59
N LEU A 552 -1.75 -9.78 -31.27
CA LEU A 552 -3.11 -10.05 -30.83
C LEU A 552 -3.63 -11.25 -31.63
N TYR A 553 -3.87 -12.37 -30.98
CA TYR A 553 -4.49 -13.53 -31.63
C TYR A 553 -6.01 -13.37 -31.59
N ALA A 554 -6.58 -13.14 -32.76
CA ALA A 554 -8.00 -12.84 -32.91
C ALA A 554 -8.48 -13.23 -34.30
N ASP A 555 -9.62 -13.93 -34.39
CA ASP A 555 -10.30 -14.25 -35.68
C ASP A 555 -11.18 -13.09 -36.13
N LYS A 556 -11.61 -12.23 -35.20
CA LYS A 556 -12.43 -11.06 -35.46
C LYS A 556 -11.85 -9.81 -34.79
N ILE A 557 -11.80 -8.71 -35.54
CA ILE A 557 -11.46 -7.40 -34.98
C ILE A 557 -12.71 -6.85 -34.28
N THR A 558 -12.75 -6.98 -32.98
CA THR A 558 -13.83 -6.44 -32.13
C THR A 558 -13.73 -4.91 -32.01
N GLY A 559 -14.79 -4.28 -31.50
CA GLY A 559 -14.77 -2.82 -31.22
C GLY A 559 -13.63 -2.40 -30.29
N SER A 560 -13.35 -3.21 -29.25
CA SER A 560 -12.26 -2.98 -28.30
C SER A 560 -10.88 -3.10 -28.96
N ILE A 561 -10.66 -4.11 -29.80
CA ILE A 561 -9.41 -4.28 -30.56
C ILE A 561 -9.20 -3.09 -31.49
N LYS A 562 -10.25 -2.71 -32.26
CA LYS A 562 -10.16 -1.60 -33.21
C LYS A 562 -9.75 -0.30 -32.49
N GLN A 563 -10.45 0.05 -31.42
CA GLN A 563 -10.13 1.27 -30.64
C GLN A 563 -8.72 1.23 -30.07
N ALA A 564 -8.25 0.09 -29.56
CA ALA A 564 -6.91 -0.05 -29.03
C ALA A 564 -5.84 0.11 -30.12
N LEU A 565 -6.05 -0.47 -31.31
CA LEU A 565 -5.13 -0.34 -32.43
C LEU A 565 -5.10 1.09 -32.98
N ASP A 566 -6.27 1.72 -33.16
CA ASP A 566 -6.38 3.09 -33.66
C ASP A 566 -5.64 4.07 -32.73
N GLU A 567 -5.85 3.96 -31.44
CA GLU A 567 -5.17 4.81 -30.44
C GLU A 567 -3.66 4.54 -30.38
N THR A 568 -3.24 3.28 -30.40
CA THR A 568 -1.81 2.91 -30.40
C THR A 568 -1.11 3.45 -31.65
N ASN A 569 -1.74 3.34 -32.82
CA ASN A 569 -1.21 3.86 -34.08
C ASN A 569 -1.13 5.40 -34.05
N ARG A 570 -2.17 6.09 -33.58
CA ARG A 570 -2.18 7.55 -33.40
C ARG A 570 -1.00 8.02 -32.54
N ARG A 571 -0.77 7.37 -31.39
CA ARG A 571 0.34 7.68 -30.49
C ARG A 571 1.68 7.42 -31.14
N ARG A 572 1.80 6.29 -31.84
CA ARG A 572 3.01 5.92 -32.56
C ARG A 572 3.37 6.95 -33.66
N GLU A 573 2.42 7.33 -34.47
CA GLU A 573 2.61 8.33 -35.54
C GLU A 573 3.03 9.70 -34.96
N LYS A 574 2.37 10.17 -33.90
CA LYS A 574 2.72 11.41 -33.21
C LYS A 574 4.17 11.38 -32.71
N GLN A 575 4.59 10.25 -32.10
CA GLN A 575 5.96 10.08 -31.62
C GLN A 575 6.98 10.05 -32.76
N LEU A 576 6.72 9.30 -33.81
CA LEU A 576 7.63 9.18 -34.96
C LEU A 576 7.81 10.52 -35.69
N LYS A 577 6.72 11.29 -35.83
CA LYS A 577 6.78 12.65 -36.38
C LYS A 577 7.66 13.56 -35.53
N PHE A 578 7.45 13.56 -34.22
CA PHE A 578 8.27 14.32 -33.29
C PHE A 578 9.74 13.91 -33.34
N ASN A 579 10.04 12.62 -33.41
CA ASN A 579 11.42 12.13 -33.54
C ASN A 579 12.09 12.64 -34.85
N ALA A 580 11.36 12.61 -35.96
CA ALA A 580 11.87 13.09 -37.24
C ALA A 580 12.15 14.60 -37.23
N GLU A 581 11.25 15.40 -36.64
CA GLU A 581 11.39 16.84 -36.52
C GLU A 581 12.57 17.25 -35.63
N HIS A 582 12.89 16.46 -34.60
CA HIS A 582 13.94 16.79 -33.62
C HIS A 582 15.21 15.92 -33.77
N GLY A 583 15.30 15.05 -34.78
CA GLY A 583 16.46 14.19 -35.01
C GLY A 583 16.71 13.17 -33.87
N ILE A 584 15.67 12.74 -33.19
CA ILE A 584 15.77 11.82 -32.03
C ILE A 584 15.84 10.37 -32.53
N ILE A 585 16.86 9.65 -32.09
CA ILE A 585 16.98 8.18 -32.33
C ILE A 585 16.49 7.47 -31.10
N PRO A 586 15.43 6.63 -31.22
CA PRO A 586 14.89 5.86 -30.10
C PRO A 586 15.96 4.98 -29.45
N LYS A 587 16.02 4.97 -28.12
CA LYS A 587 16.92 4.11 -27.36
C LYS A 587 16.12 3.33 -26.31
N THR A 588 16.33 2.01 -26.25
CA THR A 588 15.77 1.16 -25.21
C THR A 588 16.21 1.66 -23.83
N ILE A 589 15.26 1.77 -22.89
CA ILE A 589 15.55 2.21 -21.53
C ILE A 589 16.37 1.12 -20.83
N LYS A 590 17.51 1.52 -20.26
CA LYS A 590 18.29 0.68 -19.35
C LYS A 590 18.01 1.15 -17.92
N LYS A 591 17.28 0.37 -17.16
CA LYS A 591 17.01 0.66 -15.75
C LYS A 591 17.76 -0.35 -14.88
N SER A 592 18.55 0.14 -13.92
CA SER A 592 19.19 -0.76 -12.95
C SER A 592 18.12 -1.59 -12.23
N ILE A 593 18.42 -2.84 -11.98
CA ILE A 593 17.58 -3.71 -11.13
C ILE A 593 17.91 -3.29 -9.71
N SER A 594 17.35 -2.14 -9.28
CA SER A 594 17.72 -1.51 -8.04
C SER A 594 17.11 -2.22 -6.84
N SER A 595 17.89 -2.24 -5.76
CA SER A 595 17.61 -2.80 -4.46
C SER A 595 16.61 -1.99 -3.62
N THR A 596 16.06 -0.87 -4.11
CA THR A 596 15.24 0.05 -3.31
C THR A 596 13.95 -0.60 -2.77
N LEU A 597 13.34 -1.49 -3.56
CA LEU A 597 12.28 -2.37 -3.06
C LEU A 597 12.81 -3.43 -2.08
N LYS A 598 14.07 -3.83 -2.25
CA LYS A 598 14.79 -4.74 -1.38
C LYS A 598 15.10 -4.10 -0.03
N GLU A 599 15.51 -2.84 0.00
CA GLU A 599 15.76 -2.09 1.23
C GLU A 599 14.49 -1.84 2.04
N MET A 600 13.32 -1.66 1.40
CA MET A 600 12.03 -1.54 2.07
C MET A 600 11.46 -2.89 2.56
N THR A 601 11.93 -4.02 2.02
CA THR A 601 11.50 -5.36 2.40
C THR A 601 12.56 -6.15 3.16
N GLU A 602 13.86 -5.86 3.00
CA GLU A 602 14.97 -6.59 3.63
C GLU A 602 15.37 -6.07 5.03
N THR A 603 14.85 -4.94 5.48
CA THR A 603 15.10 -4.47 6.86
C THR A 603 14.40 -5.32 7.93
N ASP A 604 13.44 -6.18 7.56
CA ASP A 604 12.73 -7.05 8.51
C ASP A 604 13.18 -8.52 8.50
N PHE A 605 14.10 -8.92 7.62
CA PHE A 605 14.69 -10.26 7.66
C PHE A 605 16.11 -10.20 8.24
N ASN A 606 16.21 -10.43 9.54
CA ASN A 606 17.47 -10.75 10.20
C ASN A 606 18.24 -11.79 9.39
N LYS A 607 19.51 -11.50 9.11
CA LYS A 607 20.41 -12.30 8.28
C LYS A 607 20.71 -13.72 8.79
N ASP A 608 20.05 -14.20 9.82
CA ASP A 608 20.41 -15.46 10.49
C ASP A 608 19.39 -16.60 10.36
N ASP A 609 18.23 -16.42 9.67
CA ASP A 609 17.22 -17.49 9.55
C ASP A 609 16.87 -17.84 8.09
N THR A 610 17.81 -17.94 7.19
CA THR A 610 17.58 -18.70 5.95
C THR A 610 17.84 -20.17 6.27
N PRO A 611 16.81 -21.03 6.39
CA PRO A 611 17.02 -22.43 6.63
C PRO A 611 17.71 -23.06 5.41
N ASN A 612 18.75 -23.82 5.71
CA ASN A 612 19.44 -24.65 4.73
C ASN A 612 18.39 -25.55 4.02
N PRO A 613 18.41 -25.73 2.69
CA PRO A 613 17.53 -26.65 1.98
C PRO A 613 17.51 -28.09 2.56
N GLU A 614 18.52 -28.47 3.31
CA GLU A 614 18.57 -29.73 4.08
C GLU A 614 17.65 -29.69 5.32
N GLU A 615 17.41 -28.55 5.93
CA GLU A 615 16.52 -28.40 7.09
C GLU A 615 15.06 -28.54 6.68
N ILE A 616 14.65 -27.96 5.55
CA ILE A 616 13.28 -28.08 5.01
C ILE A 616 12.98 -29.54 4.66
N LYS A 617 13.91 -30.24 4.00
CA LYS A 617 13.76 -31.68 3.75
C LYS A 617 13.70 -32.52 5.03
N ASN A 618 14.32 -32.04 6.09
CA ASN A 618 14.31 -32.70 7.39
C ASN A 618 12.98 -32.51 8.13
N ILE A 619 12.33 -31.34 7.98
CA ILE A 619 11.00 -31.05 8.53
C ILE A 619 9.95 -31.95 7.86
N ASP A 620 9.93 -32.06 6.53
CA ASP A 620 9.03 -32.92 5.79
C ASP A 620 9.21 -34.42 6.14
N LYS A 621 10.43 -34.83 6.36
CA LYS A 621 10.72 -36.18 6.78
C LYS A 621 10.21 -36.49 8.20
N LYS A 622 10.40 -35.53 9.14
CA LYS A 622 9.90 -35.62 10.51
C LYS A 622 8.35 -35.56 10.56
N LEU A 623 7.72 -34.73 9.74
CA LEU A 623 6.26 -34.68 9.63
C LEU A 623 5.68 -36.03 9.18
N ARG A 624 6.27 -36.66 8.18
CA ARG A 624 5.86 -38.00 7.72
C ARG A 624 6.08 -39.09 8.80
N GLU A 625 7.16 -39.02 9.53
CA GLU A 625 7.48 -39.96 10.61
C GLU A 625 6.51 -39.80 11.78
N TYR A 626 6.23 -38.56 12.24
CA TYR A 626 5.30 -38.33 13.35
C TYR A 626 3.86 -38.62 12.96
N ASN A 627 3.43 -38.34 11.72
CA ASN A 627 2.13 -38.76 11.23
C ASN A 627 1.96 -40.28 11.23
N LYS A 628 3.01 -41.03 10.89
CA LYS A 628 3.00 -42.49 10.94
C LYS A 628 2.88 -42.96 12.38
N LYS A 629 3.70 -42.44 13.31
CA LYS A 629 3.69 -42.82 14.74
C LYS A 629 2.37 -42.45 15.40
N MET A 630 1.78 -41.31 15.08
CA MET A 630 0.46 -40.91 15.58
C MET A 630 -0.61 -41.91 15.17
N ARG A 631 -0.60 -42.37 13.91
CA ARG A 631 -1.57 -43.37 13.43
C ARG A 631 -1.35 -44.73 14.07
N GLU A 632 -0.11 -45.18 14.27
CA GLU A 632 0.23 -46.42 14.94
C GLU A 632 -0.21 -46.37 16.41
N ALA A 633 0.06 -45.32 17.16
CA ALA A 633 -0.41 -45.12 18.52
C ALA A 633 -1.92 -45.08 18.61
N ALA A 634 -2.62 -44.44 17.69
CA ALA A 634 -4.08 -44.42 17.64
C ALA A 634 -4.67 -45.81 17.33
N GLN A 635 -4.06 -46.60 16.47
CA GLN A 635 -4.46 -47.96 16.18
C GLN A 635 -4.27 -48.90 17.38
N ASN A 636 -3.22 -48.65 18.18
CA ASN A 636 -2.93 -49.40 19.39
C ASN A 636 -3.73 -48.91 20.61
N LEU A 637 -4.63 -47.93 20.45
CA LEU A 637 -5.42 -47.32 21.52
C LEU A 637 -4.59 -46.55 22.58
N GLU A 638 -3.37 -46.16 22.22
CA GLU A 638 -2.43 -45.38 23.03
C GLU A 638 -2.71 -43.89 22.81
N PHE A 639 -3.86 -43.43 23.24
CA PHE A 639 -4.37 -42.08 22.93
C PHE A 639 -3.50 -40.95 23.48
N GLU A 640 -2.86 -41.14 24.63
CA GLU A 640 -1.95 -40.15 25.21
C GLU A 640 -0.68 -39.93 24.32
N GLU A 641 -0.13 -41.00 23.79
CA GLU A 641 1.00 -40.92 22.85
C GLU A 641 0.57 -40.32 21.49
N ALA A 642 -0.63 -40.65 21.02
CA ALA A 642 -1.17 -40.08 19.79
C ALA A 642 -1.34 -38.55 19.90
N VAL A 643 -1.76 -38.05 21.06
CA VAL A 643 -1.86 -36.61 21.36
C VAL A 643 -0.49 -35.93 21.34
N ILE A 644 0.54 -36.53 21.93
CA ILE A 644 1.90 -36.00 21.92
C ILE A 644 2.44 -35.88 20.49
N TYR A 645 2.21 -36.89 19.64
CA TYR A 645 2.65 -36.82 18.23
C TYR A 645 1.84 -35.79 17.44
N ARG A 646 0.54 -35.63 17.69
CA ARG A 646 -0.30 -34.61 17.09
C ARG A 646 0.21 -33.20 17.41
N ASP A 647 0.57 -32.94 18.67
CA ASP A 647 1.04 -31.64 19.11
C ASP A 647 2.42 -31.32 18.50
N LYS A 648 3.32 -32.33 18.38
CA LYS A 648 4.59 -32.21 17.65
C LYS A 648 4.40 -31.97 16.14
N ILE A 649 3.40 -32.57 15.53
CA ILE A 649 3.04 -32.33 14.13
C ILE A 649 2.61 -30.86 13.96
N LYS A 650 1.75 -30.38 14.85
CA LYS A 650 1.27 -29.00 14.84
C LYS A 650 2.39 -27.96 15.01
N GLU A 651 3.35 -28.24 15.88
CA GLU A 651 4.57 -27.41 16.04
C GLU A 651 5.41 -27.41 14.78
N LEU A 652 5.63 -28.56 14.14
CA LEU A 652 6.41 -28.67 12.91
C LEU A 652 5.69 -28.05 11.71
N GLU A 653 4.36 -28.13 11.63
CA GLU A 653 3.55 -27.46 10.62
C GLU A 653 3.60 -25.95 10.80
N GLN A 654 3.56 -25.44 12.03
CA GLN A 654 3.77 -24.01 12.31
C GLN A 654 5.18 -23.55 11.96
N LEU A 655 6.19 -24.41 12.20
CA LEU A 655 7.55 -24.13 11.77
C LEU A 655 7.66 -24.14 10.24
N ALA A 656 7.07 -25.13 9.57
CA ALA A 656 7.06 -25.23 8.11
C ALA A 656 6.34 -24.02 7.46
N MET A 657 5.26 -23.53 8.08
CA MET A 657 4.57 -22.30 7.63
C MET A 657 5.39 -21.03 7.83
N LYS A 658 6.33 -21.00 8.78
CA LYS A 658 7.29 -19.89 8.92
C LYS A 658 8.38 -19.91 7.87
N PHE A 659 8.60 -21.08 7.23
CA PHE A 659 9.66 -21.32 6.25
C PHE A 659 9.12 -21.57 4.83
N SER A 660 7.82 -21.63 4.63
CA SER A 660 7.14 -21.66 3.32
C SER A 660 6.59 -20.27 2.98
#